data_f3feea886b7c07346488a6fbe3520a16
#
_entry.id   f3feea886b7c07346488a6fbe3520a16
#
_cell.length_a   1.000
_cell.length_b   1.000
_cell.length_c   1.000
_cell.angle_alpha   90.00
_cell.angle_beta   90.00
_cell.angle_gamma   90.00
#
_symmetry.space_group_name_H-M   'P 1'
#
loop_
_entity.id
_entity.type
_entity.pdbx_description
1 polymer ?
#
loop_
_entity_poly.entity_id
_entity_poly.type
_entity_poly.pdbx_seq_one_letter_code
_entity_poly.pdbx_strand_id
1 'polypeptide(L)'
;MKCSILHESAGRLRVRLHCPAMTLRQADVLEYYLRAVDGVTEVKVYDRTRDAVVCFACGRGDVIASLAAFSFPRAEAMDLVPEHTSRALNREFEDKLIMTVARRMVSRLFLPAPVTTALAVIRSVKYIREGLSALWHGRLSVAVLDATAVTVSMARGDFATAGSVMFMLRLGEILEEWTHKKSVADLAGAMSLHVDQVWLQAGGTEVLTPIDAVRAGDRIVIRTGSVIPLDGRVSDGEAMVNQSSMTGESMPVAKRPGSYVYAGTVVEEGQCVVCVEKASGGGRYDRIVRMIEESEKLKSTAEDRASRLADRLVPYTLGGTALTYLLTRNVTKTLSVLMVDFSCALKLAIPIAVLSAMRECSGHHISVKGGRFMEAVAQADTIVFDKTGTLTYATPRVAEIVPFGGRDPQEMLRLAACLEEHYPHSMANAVVEEARTRGLSHEEYHSQVQYVVAHGISSMVEGEKVLIGSAHFVFEDEGCRVPEGEDEKFRALSPAYSHLYLCIAGDLAAVICIHDPLRREARDAVAALHACGIGKVVMMTGDNRQTAQAVAREVGVDAVYAEVLPEDKAAFIRSEKAAGHTVIMVGDGVNDSPALSEADAGVAISTGAAIAREIADITIASEDLSELVTQRRLSQALMARIHRNYRFIVGFNLSLILLGVAGLLPPTTSALLHNMSTLGISLKSMTDLQPDQPQ
;
A
#
# COMPACT_ATOMS: atom_id res chain seq x y z
N MET A 1 -18.51 -22.55 -23.91
CA MET A 1 -18.26 -23.96 -23.48
C MET A 1 -19.57 -24.59 -23.01
N LYS A 2 -19.79 -25.92 -23.16
CA LYS A 2 -21.02 -26.56 -22.64
C LYS A 2 -20.91 -26.75 -21.12
N CYS A 3 -21.90 -26.29 -20.37
CA CYS A 3 -22.01 -26.47 -18.92
C CYS A 3 -23.45 -26.81 -18.50
N SER A 4 -23.62 -27.41 -17.34
CA SER A 4 -24.91 -27.70 -16.74
C SER A 4 -25.01 -27.04 -15.36
N ILE A 5 -26.14 -26.40 -15.08
CA ILE A 5 -26.42 -25.83 -13.76
C ILE A 5 -26.76 -26.98 -12.81
N LEU A 6 -25.98 -27.08 -11.73
CA LEU A 6 -26.22 -28.10 -10.68
C LEU A 6 -27.10 -27.59 -9.54
N HIS A 7 -26.91 -26.33 -9.18
CA HIS A 7 -27.64 -25.67 -8.10
C HIS A 7 -27.64 -24.16 -8.32
N GLU A 8 -28.76 -23.53 -7.96
CA GLU A 8 -28.94 -22.09 -8.05
C GLU A 8 -29.66 -21.59 -6.79
N SER A 9 -29.22 -20.47 -6.26
CA SER A 9 -29.85 -19.68 -5.21
C SER A 9 -29.66 -18.20 -5.49
N ALA A 10 -30.36 -17.32 -4.77
CA ALA A 10 -30.20 -15.87 -4.98
C ALA A 10 -28.74 -15.45 -4.86
N GLY A 11 -28.19 -14.85 -5.94
CA GLY A 11 -26.81 -14.39 -6.00
C GLY A 11 -25.74 -15.48 -6.06
N ARG A 12 -26.11 -16.77 -6.23
CA ARG A 12 -25.12 -17.87 -6.26
C ARG A 12 -25.51 -18.94 -7.28
N LEU A 13 -24.57 -19.30 -8.14
CA LEU A 13 -24.73 -20.32 -9.19
C LEU A 13 -23.63 -21.38 -9.07
N ARG A 14 -24.01 -22.67 -9.08
CA ARG A 14 -23.07 -23.78 -9.21
C ARG A 14 -23.26 -24.46 -10.55
N VAL A 15 -22.23 -24.49 -11.36
CA VAL A 15 -22.24 -25.08 -12.70
C VAL A 15 -21.19 -26.18 -12.82
N ARG A 16 -21.48 -27.20 -13.62
CA ARG A 16 -20.54 -28.25 -14.02
C ARG A 16 -20.14 -28.06 -15.46
N LEU A 17 -18.84 -28.02 -15.72
CA LEU A 17 -18.29 -27.93 -17.08
C LEU A 17 -18.17 -29.32 -17.70
N HIS A 18 -18.59 -29.44 -18.96
CA HIS A 18 -18.49 -30.68 -19.75
C HIS A 18 -17.14 -30.74 -20.46
N CYS A 19 -16.07 -31.02 -19.71
CA CYS A 19 -14.73 -31.31 -20.20
C CYS A 19 -14.26 -32.68 -19.69
N PRO A 20 -13.40 -33.42 -20.44
CA PRO A 20 -12.95 -34.76 -20.03
C PRO A 20 -12.13 -34.74 -18.75
N ALA A 21 -11.24 -33.76 -18.61
CA ALA A 21 -10.46 -33.47 -17.41
C ALA A 21 -10.19 -31.96 -17.34
N MET A 22 -9.89 -31.44 -16.16
CA MET A 22 -9.53 -30.06 -15.95
C MET A 22 -8.18 -30.02 -15.24
N THR A 23 -7.19 -29.38 -15.86
CA THR A 23 -5.88 -29.15 -15.22
C THR A 23 -6.00 -28.04 -14.16
N LEU A 24 -5.00 -27.95 -13.26
CA LEU A 24 -4.98 -26.87 -12.26
C LEU A 24 -4.98 -25.50 -12.94
N ARG A 25 -4.12 -25.32 -13.98
CA ARG A 25 -4.08 -24.06 -14.75
C ARG A 25 -5.41 -23.75 -15.44
N GLN A 26 -6.08 -24.74 -15.99
CA GLN A 26 -7.42 -24.54 -16.58
C GLN A 26 -8.47 -24.13 -15.55
N ALA A 27 -8.38 -24.68 -14.33
CA ALA A 27 -9.26 -24.26 -13.24
C ALA A 27 -8.99 -22.81 -12.83
N ASP A 28 -7.72 -22.41 -12.79
CA ASP A 28 -7.33 -21.04 -12.50
C ASP A 28 -7.76 -20.08 -13.63
N VAL A 29 -7.55 -20.43 -14.90
CA VAL A 29 -8.01 -19.64 -16.07
C VAL A 29 -9.52 -19.39 -16.00
N LEU A 30 -10.30 -20.38 -15.67
CA LEU A 30 -11.75 -20.24 -15.52
C LEU A 30 -12.09 -19.34 -14.31
N GLU A 31 -11.41 -19.52 -13.19
CA GLU A 31 -11.66 -18.74 -11.98
C GLU A 31 -11.35 -17.26 -12.19
N TYR A 32 -10.19 -16.93 -12.75
CA TYR A 32 -9.80 -15.54 -13.04
C TYR A 32 -10.67 -14.91 -14.12
N TYR A 33 -11.02 -15.65 -15.16
CA TYR A 33 -11.95 -15.18 -16.21
C TYR A 33 -13.32 -14.78 -15.63
N LEU A 34 -13.88 -15.60 -14.76
CA LEU A 34 -15.19 -15.32 -14.15
C LEU A 34 -15.12 -14.20 -13.10
N ARG A 35 -13.99 -14.06 -12.39
CA ARG A 35 -13.78 -12.93 -11.47
C ARG A 35 -13.67 -11.58 -12.18
N ALA A 36 -13.25 -11.56 -13.42
CA ALA A 36 -13.16 -10.35 -14.24
C ALA A 36 -14.52 -9.85 -14.77
N VAL A 37 -15.61 -10.57 -14.47
CA VAL A 37 -16.97 -10.16 -14.86
C VAL A 37 -17.52 -9.18 -13.83
N ASP A 38 -17.96 -8.02 -14.28
CA ASP A 38 -18.52 -6.98 -13.41
C ASP A 38 -19.67 -7.51 -12.55
N GLY A 39 -19.60 -7.24 -11.24
CA GLY A 39 -20.61 -7.67 -10.28
C GLY A 39 -20.50 -9.13 -9.82
N VAL A 40 -19.47 -9.86 -10.21
CA VAL A 40 -19.11 -11.16 -9.61
C VAL A 40 -18.29 -10.90 -8.35
N THR A 41 -18.76 -11.40 -7.21
CA THR A 41 -18.16 -11.17 -5.90
C THR A 41 -17.19 -12.27 -5.48
N GLU A 42 -17.51 -13.54 -5.78
CA GLU A 42 -16.64 -14.67 -5.46
C GLU A 42 -16.78 -15.78 -6.52
N VAL A 43 -15.65 -16.38 -6.86
CA VAL A 43 -15.61 -17.56 -7.74
C VAL A 43 -14.74 -18.62 -7.10
N LYS A 44 -15.22 -19.87 -7.11
CA LYS A 44 -14.47 -21.03 -6.66
C LYS A 44 -14.62 -22.19 -7.65
N VAL A 45 -13.52 -22.60 -8.26
CA VAL A 45 -13.48 -23.67 -9.24
C VAL A 45 -12.87 -24.94 -8.62
N TYR A 46 -13.54 -26.07 -8.81
CA TYR A 46 -13.10 -27.39 -8.32
C TYR A 46 -12.61 -28.23 -9.51
N ASP A 47 -11.31 -28.36 -9.66
CA ASP A 47 -10.64 -29.09 -10.76
C ASP A 47 -11.08 -30.56 -10.86
N ARG A 48 -11.17 -31.27 -9.72
CA ARG A 48 -11.54 -32.70 -9.66
C ARG A 48 -12.99 -32.97 -10.07
N THR A 49 -13.94 -32.13 -9.63
CA THR A 49 -15.38 -32.28 -9.96
C THR A 49 -15.77 -31.49 -11.20
N ARG A 50 -14.91 -30.61 -11.69
CA ARG A 50 -15.14 -29.69 -12.82
C ARG A 50 -16.33 -28.76 -12.56
N ASP A 51 -16.58 -28.45 -11.29
CA ASP A 51 -17.64 -27.54 -10.88
C ASP A 51 -17.08 -26.14 -10.65
N ALA A 52 -17.82 -25.11 -11.04
CA ALA A 52 -17.56 -23.73 -10.67
C ALA A 52 -18.74 -23.21 -9.83
N VAL A 53 -18.43 -22.58 -8.71
CA VAL A 53 -19.37 -21.84 -7.86
C VAL A 53 -19.09 -20.36 -8.05
N VAL A 54 -20.09 -19.60 -8.48
CA VAL A 54 -20.01 -18.16 -8.73
C VAL A 54 -21.02 -17.46 -7.84
N CYS A 55 -20.56 -16.55 -7.00
CA CYS A 55 -21.38 -15.61 -6.24
C CYS A 55 -21.37 -14.26 -6.96
N PHE A 56 -22.54 -13.63 -7.11
CA PHE A 56 -22.68 -12.41 -7.92
C PHE A 56 -23.79 -11.51 -7.40
N ALA A 57 -23.58 -10.21 -7.59
CA ALA A 57 -24.55 -9.15 -7.36
C ALA A 57 -25.16 -8.60 -8.66
N CYS A 58 -24.55 -8.96 -9.82
CA CYS A 58 -25.03 -8.59 -11.15
C CYS A 58 -26.22 -9.43 -11.62
N GLY A 59 -26.69 -9.17 -12.85
CA GLY A 59 -27.75 -9.98 -13.49
C GLY A 59 -27.32 -11.43 -13.72
N ARG A 60 -28.18 -12.40 -13.36
CA ARG A 60 -27.97 -13.82 -13.67
C ARG A 60 -27.60 -14.08 -15.14
N GLY A 61 -28.21 -13.29 -16.05
CA GLY A 61 -27.97 -13.38 -17.49
C GLY A 61 -26.53 -13.13 -17.87
N ASP A 62 -25.87 -12.19 -17.20
CA ASP A 62 -24.49 -11.76 -17.50
C ASP A 62 -23.49 -12.87 -17.16
N VAL A 63 -23.68 -13.53 -16.00
CA VAL A 63 -22.86 -14.69 -15.59
C VAL A 63 -23.03 -15.86 -16.56
N ILE A 64 -24.27 -16.15 -17.00
CA ILE A 64 -24.54 -17.23 -17.98
C ILE A 64 -23.96 -16.88 -19.34
N ALA A 65 -24.06 -15.61 -19.79
CA ALA A 65 -23.50 -15.17 -21.06
C ALA A 65 -21.97 -15.29 -21.05
N SER A 66 -21.32 -14.91 -19.95
CA SER A 66 -19.87 -15.05 -19.76
C SER A 66 -19.42 -16.52 -19.78
N LEU A 67 -20.16 -17.41 -19.08
CA LEU A 67 -19.89 -18.86 -19.12
C LEU A 67 -20.10 -19.45 -20.53
N ALA A 68 -21.10 -18.98 -21.27
CA ALA A 68 -21.34 -19.42 -22.64
C ALA A 68 -20.25 -18.96 -23.62
N ALA A 69 -19.74 -17.75 -23.43
CA ALA A 69 -18.64 -17.16 -24.23
C ALA A 69 -17.25 -17.73 -23.86
N PHE A 70 -17.11 -18.40 -22.73
CA PHE A 70 -15.84 -18.94 -22.25
C PHE A 70 -15.27 -20.02 -23.17
N SER A 71 -13.96 -19.89 -23.47
CA SER A 71 -13.17 -20.97 -24.05
C SER A 71 -11.73 -20.89 -23.51
N PHE A 72 -11.12 -22.04 -23.18
CA PHE A 72 -9.77 -22.07 -22.62
C PHE A 72 -8.72 -21.38 -23.50
N PRO A 73 -8.62 -21.64 -24.82
CA PRO A 73 -7.60 -20.98 -25.63
C PRO A 73 -7.75 -19.47 -25.70
N ARG A 74 -8.99 -18.96 -25.66
CA ARG A 74 -9.25 -17.51 -25.68
C ARG A 74 -8.92 -16.87 -24.33
N ALA A 75 -9.27 -17.52 -23.22
CA ALA A 75 -9.02 -17.02 -21.88
C ALA A 75 -7.53 -17.13 -21.50
N GLU A 76 -6.82 -18.16 -21.95
CA GLU A 76 -5.36 -18.28 -21.82
C GLU A 76 -4.61 -17.20 -22.60
N ALA A 77 -5.11 -16.80 -23.78
CA ALA A 77 -4.54 -15.72 -24.57
C ALA A 77 -4.73 -14.32 -23.93
N MET A 78 -5.65 -14.18 -22.96
CA MET A 78 -5.83 -12.94 -22.18
C MET A 78 -4.82 -12.76 -21.07
N ASP A 79 -3.99 -13.77 -20.80
CA ASP A 79 -2.93 -13.81 -19.76
C ASP A 79 -3.35 -13.29 -18.38
N LEU A 80 -4.57 -13.63 -17.98
CA LEU A 80 -5.19 -13.18 -16.72
C LEU A 80 -4.65 -13.94 -15.49
N VAL A 81 -3.99 -15.08 -15.69
CA VAL A 81 -3.60 -16.00 -14.61
C VAL A 81 -2.14 -15.81 -14.24
N PRO A 82 -1.83 -15.47 -12.99
CA PRO A 82 -0.46 -15.39 -12.50
C PRO A 82 0.31 -16.71 -12.68
N GLU A 83 1.64 -16.65 -12.82
CA GLU A 83 2.49 -17.85 -12.89
C GLU A 83 2.37 -18.74 -11.65
N HIS A 84 2.20 -18.12 -10.47
CA HIS A 84 2.06 -18.78 -9.18
C HIS A 84 0.67 -18.51 -8.58
N THR A 85 -0.22 -19.50 -8.68
CA THR A 85 -1.56 -19.40 -8.10
C THR A 85 -1.62 -20.04 -6.70
N SER A 86 -2.52 -19.54 -5.83
CA SER A 86 -2.77 -20.14 -4.52
C SER A 86 -3.16 -21.61 -4.62
N ARG A 87 -3.79 -22.04 -5.72
CA ARG A 87 -4.14 -23.43 -6.00
C ARG A 87 -2.90 -24.30 -6.24
N ALA A 88 -1.97 -23.84 -7.07
CA ALA A 88 -0.72 -24.55 -7.35
C ALA A 88 0.11 -24.69 -6.06
N LEU A 89 0.17 -23.63 -5.28
CA LEU A 89 0.88 -23.59 -4.00
C LEU A 89 0.28 -24.56 -2.97
N ASN A 90 -1.05 -24.60 -2.82
CA ASN A 90 -1.71 -25.55 -1.93
C ASN A 90 -1.47 -26.99 -2.37
N ARG A 91 -1.47 -27.26 -3.67
CA ARG A 91 -1.19 -28.61 -4.21
C ARG A 91 0.23 -29.04 -3.94
N GLU A 92 1.22 -28.16 -4.19
CA GLU A 92 2.62 -28.43 -3.85
C GLU A 92 2.80 -28.75 -2.37
N PHE A 93 2.10 -28.01 -1.50
CA PHE A 93 2.12 -28.26 -0.06
C PHE A 93 1.48 -29.61 0.29
N GLU A 94 0.28 -29.91 -0.23
CA GLU A 94 -0.39 -31.21 -0.02
C GLU A 94 0.51 -32.37 -0.45
N ASP A 95 1.13 -32.27 -1.62
CA ASP A 95 2.01 -33.32 -2.14
C ASP A 95 3.27 -33.49 -1.26
N LYS A 96 3.92 -32.37 -0.84
CA LYS A 96 5.06 -32.42 0.11
C LYS A 96 4.66 -33.05 1.44
N LEU A 97 3.50 -32.69 1.99
CA LEU A 97 2.99 -33.21 3.25
C LEU A 97 2.67 -34.71 3.15
N ILE A 98 1.85 -35.09 2.15
CA ILE A 98 1.47 -36.48 1.90
C ILE A 98 2.71 -37.35 1.69
N MET A 99 3.67 -36.91 0.87
CA MET A 99 4.88 -37.64 0.59
C MET A 99 5.77 -37.79 1.85
N THR A 100 5.84 -36.77 2.70
CA THR A 100 6.61 -36.80 3.95
C THR A 100 5.98 -37.79 4.94
N VAL A 101 4.66 -37.76 5.09
CA VAL A 101 3.92 -38.71 5.95
C VAL A 101 3.98 -40.13 5.38
N ALA A 102 3.75 -40.32 4.09
CA ALA A 102 3.82 -41.63 3.43
C ALA A 102 5.21 -42.26 3.57
N ARG A 103 6.30 -41.51 3.32
CA ARG A 103 7.68 -41.97 3.53
C ARG A 103 7.92 -42.40 4.98
N ARG A 104 7.36 -41.68 5.95
CA ARG A 104 7.46 -42.06 7.37
C ARG A 104 6.72 -43.34 7.67
N MET A 105 5.49 -43.50 7.16
CA MET A 105 4.69 -44.72 7.33
C MET A 105 5.38 -45.93 6.67
N VAL A 106 5.79 -45.81 5.43
CA VAL A 106 6.49 -46.86 4.70
C VAL A 106 7.80 -47.27 5.43
N SER A 107 8.60 -46.27 5.85
CA SER A 107 9.83 -46.54 6.58
C SER A 107 9.58 -47.27 7.91
N ARG A 108 8.49 -46.98 8.61
CA ARG A 108 8.16 -47.58 9.90
C ARG A 108 7.51 -48.98 9.78
N LEU A 109 6.74 -49.22 8.71
CA LEU A 109 5.95 -50.44 8.56
C LEU A 109 6.70 -51.53 7.75
N PHE A 110 7.52 -51.12 6.78
CA PHE A 110 8.07 -52.04 5.78
C PHE A 110 9.61 -52.17 5.79
N LEU A 111 10.33 -51.20 6.43
CA LEU A 111 11.80 -51.27 6.41
C LEU A 111 12.35 -51.95 7.67
N PRO A 112 13.35 -52.86 7.51
CA PRO A 112 14.04 -53.45 8.65
C PRO A 112 14.76 -52.42 9.52
N ALA A 113 14.91 -52.70 10.82
CA ALA A 113 15.57 -51.81 11.77
C ALA A 113 16.98 -51.31 11.35
N PRO A 114 17.88 -52.08 10.76
CA PRO A 114 19.16 -51.57 10.31
C PRO A 114 19.05 -50.50 9.21
N VAL A 115 18.08 -50.65 8.30
CA VAL A 115 17.85 -49.70 7.21
C VAL A 115 17.25 -48.38 7.75
N THR A 116 16.32 -48.49 8.68
CA THR A 116 15.74 -47.30 9.32
C THR A 116 16.78 -46.53 10.15
N THR A 117 17.69 -47.25 10.81
CA THR A 117 18.83 -46.67 11.53
C THR A 117 19.79 -45.95 10.57
N ALA A 118 20.18 -46.58 9.49
CA ALA A 118 21.07 -45.98 8.47
C ALA A 118 20.42 -44.69 7.89
N LEU A 119 19.11 -44.73 7.57
CA LEU A 119 18.38 -43.57 7.09
C LEU A 119 18.28 -42.45 8.12
N ALA A 120 18.13 -42.78 9.42
CA ALA A 120 18.12 -41.78 10.50
C ALA A 120 19.51 -41.10 10.61
N VAL A 121 20.62 -41.89 10.53
CA VAL A 121 21.99 -41.35 10.52
C VAL A 121 22.18 -40.40 9.33
N ILE A 122 21.83 -40.81 8.12
CA ILE A 122 21.98 -39.97 6.92
C ILE A 122 21.19 -38.66 7.04
N ARG A 123 19.94 -38.72 7.52
CA ARG A 123 19.10 -37.55 7.69
C ARG A 123 19.60 -36.61 8.80
N SER A 124 20.19 -37.11 9.85
CA SER A 124 20.71 -36.31 10.96
C SER A 124 21.87 -35.41 10.53
N VAL A 125 22.62 -35.76 9.48
CA VAL A 125 23.74 -34.96 8.98
C VAL A 125 23.31 -33.52 8.60
N LYS A 126 22.12 -33.36 8.02
CA LYS A 126 21.59 -32.02 7.69
C LYS A 126 21.51 -31.14 8.95
N TYR A 127 20.80 -31.60 9.96
CA TYR A 127 20.54 -30.84 11.20
C TYR A 127 21.82 -30.59 12.00
N ILE A 128 22.69 -31.61 12.10
CA ILE A 128 23.98 -31.46 12.80
C ILE A 128 24.88 -30.46 12.09
N ARG A 129 24.95 -30.50 10.76
CA ARG A 129 25.75 -29.53 9.98
C ARG A 129 25.23 -28.11 10.11
N GLU A 130 23.90 -27.89 10.11
CA GLU A 130 23.28 -26.59 10.27
C GLU A 130 23.58 -26.05 11.66
N GLY A 131 23.42 -26.82 12.72
CA GLY A 131 23.77 -26.45 14.08
C GLY A 131 25.25 -26.12 14.28
N LEU A 132 26.16 -26.93 13.75
CA LEU A 132 27.62 -26.70 13.78
C LEU A 132 27.98 -25.42 12.99
N SER A 133 27.38 -25.20 11.85
CA SER A 133 27.56 -23.98 11.07
C SER A 133 27.13 -22.73 11.85
N ALA A 134 26.00 -22.79 12.54
CA ALA A 134 25.52 -21.68 13.38
C ALA A 134 26.52 -21.39 14.54
N LEU A 135 27.01 -22.43 15.21
CA LEU A 135 28.04 -22.32 16.26
C LEU A 135 29.35 -21.76 15.73
N TRP A 136 29.79 -22.19 14.55
CA TRP A 136 31.02 -21.69 13.92
C TRP A 136 30.98 -20.19 13.64
N HIS A 137 29.79 -19.68 13.29
CA HIS A 137 29.55 -18.23 13.11
C HIS A 137 29.22 -17.50 14.40
N GLY A 138 29.39 -18.12 15.57
CA GLY A 138 29.12 -17.51 16.88
C GLY A 138 27.63 -17.21 17.15
N ARG A 139 26.69 -17.86 16.44
CA ARG A 139 25.26 -17.64 16.57
C ARG A 139 24.60 -18.79 17.31
N LEU A 140 23.97 -18.47 18.44
CA LEU A 140 23.11 -19.42 19.15
C LEU A 140 21.67 -19.27 18.60
N SER A 141 21.34 -20.09 17.60
CA SER A 141 20.04 -20.11 16.93
C SER A 141 19.29 -21.43 17.20
N VAL A 142 18.05 -21.52 16.74
CA VAL A 142 17.21 -22.73 16.84
C VAL A 142 17.92 -23.96 16.24
N ALA A 143 18.67 -23.78 15.16
CA ALA A 143 19.43 -24.88 14.54
C ALA A 143 20.40 -25.56 15.52
N VAL A 144 20.88 -24.84 16.56
CA VAL A 144 21.71 -25.41 17.64
C VAL A 144 20.87 -26.30 18.57
N LEU A 145 19.63 -25.88 18.89
CA LEU A 145 18.69 -26.69 19.68
C LEU A 145 18.34 -27.99 18.96
N ASP A 146 18.00 -27.90 17.69
CA ASP A 146 17.63 -29.04 16.83
C ASP A 146 18.80 -30.03 16.71
N ALA A 147 19.99 -29.49 16.40
CA ALA A 147 21.21 -30.30 16.33
C ALA A 147 21.51 -31.00 17.66
N THR A 148 21.34 -30.32 18.78
CA THR A 148 21.53 -30.85 20.13
C THR A 148 20.53 -31.97 20.39
N ALA A 149 19.26 -31.78 20.12
CA ALA A 149 18.23 -32.80 20.31
C ALA A 149 18.46 -34.04 19.48
N VAL A 150 18.80 -33.89 18.21
CA VAL A 150 19.11 -34.97 17.30
C VAL A 150 20.38 -35.70 17.74
N THR A 151 21.48 -34.98 18.05
CA THR A 151 22.75 -35.54 18.47
C THR A 151 22.65 -36.35 19.77
N VAL A 152 21.94 -35.80 20.80
CA VAL A 152 21.73 -36.48 22.07
C VAL A 152 20.93 -37.79 21.89
N SER A 153 19.87 -37.77 21.07
CA SER A 153 19.10 -38.96 20.77
C SER A 153 19.91 -40.03 20.02
N MET A 154 20.74 -39.60 19.05
CA MET A 154 21.63 -40.48 18.30
C MET A 154 22.73 -41.12 19.18
N ALA A 155 23.38 -40.30 20.03
CA ALA A 155 24.44 -40.77 20.93
C ALA A 155 23.96 -41.82 21.93
N ARG A 156 22.66 -41.80 22.28
CA ARG A 156 22.04 -42.86 23.12
C ARG A 156 21.62 -44.11 22.38
N GLY A 157 21.80 -44.16 21.04
CA GLY A 157 21.27 -45.24 20.24
C GLY A 157 19.76 -45.27 20.07
N ASP A 158 19.05 -44.19 20.51
CA ASP A 158 17.60 -44.05 20.32
C ASP A 158 17.25 -43.43 18.95
N PHE A 159 17.52 -44.22 17.90
CA PHE A 159 17.26 -43.81 16.53
C PHE A 159 15.77 -43.59 16.22
N ALA A 160 14.90 -44.23 16.99
CA ALA A 160 13.45 -44.09 16.83
C ALA A 160 13.00 -42.69 17.25
N THR A 161 13.47 -42.21 18.41
CA THR A 161 13.24 -40.85 18.89
C THR A 161 13.90 -39.84 17.99
N ALA A 162 15.18 -40.02 17.60
CA ALA A 162 15.86 -39.14 16.64
C ALA A 162 15.08 -38.96 15.33
N GLY A 163 14.62 -40.11 14.78
CA GLY A 163 13.81 -40.11 13.55
C GLY A 163 12.44 -39.43 13.72
N SER A 164 11.84 -39.50 14.91
CA SER A 164 10.55 -38.79 15.21
C SER A 164 10.77 -37.31 15.35
N VAL A 165 11.81 -36.87 16.01
CA VAL A 165 12.23 -35.47 16.14
C VAL A 165 12.46 -34.87 14.75
N MET A 166 13.33 -35.49 13.92
CA MET A 166 13.58 -34.99 12.56
C MET A 166 12.32 -34.95 11.68
N PHE A 167 11.40 -35.89 11.88
CA PHE A 167 10.12 -35.86 11.19
C PHE A 167 9.26 -34.65 11.61
N MET A 168 9.20 -34.35 12.92
CA MET A 168 8.45 -33.19 13.43
C MET A 168 9.09 -31.87 12.98
N LEU A 169 10.42 -31.77 12.98
CA LEU A 169 11.13 -30.60 12.45
C LEU A 169 10.82 -30.40 10.96
N ARG A 170 10.86 -31.47 10.16
CA ARG A 170 10.54 -31.39 8.73
C ARG A 170 9.08 -30.98 8.49
N LEU A 171 8.17 -31.46 9.31
CA LEU A 171 6.76 -31.05 9.24
C LEU A 171 6.61 -29.55 9.54
N GLY A 172 7.30 -29.07 10.57
CA GLY A 172 7.36 -27.63 10.90
C GLY A 172 7.88 -26.79 9.73
N GLU A 173 9.01 -27.15 9.13
CA GLU A 173 9.58 -26.47 7.95
C GLU A 173 8.56 -26.37 6.78
N ILE A 174 7.84 -27.48 6.49
CA ILE A 174 6.86 -27.51 5.39
C ILE A 174 5.66 -26.57 5.69
N LEU A 175 5.17 -26.57 6.94
CA LEU A 175 4.07 -25.72 7.37
C LEU A 175 4.47 -24.23 7.32
N GLU A 176 5.69 -23.91 7.77
CA GLU A 176 6.23 -22.56 7.75
C GLU A 176 6.37 -22.04 6.31
N GLU A 177 6.99 -22.80 5.42
CA GLU A 177 7.15 -22.45 4.01
C GLU A 177 5.80 -22.19 3.33
N TRP A 178 4.82 -23.06 3.56
CA TRP A 178 3.48 -22.92 2.99
C TRP A 178 2.76 -21.70 3.50
N THR A 179 2.76 -21.47 4.82
CA THR A 179 2.02 -20.37 5.43
C THR A 179 2.55 -19.03 4.97
N HIS A 180 3.88 -18.91 4.87
CA HIS A 180 4.53 -17.70 4.36
C HIS A 180 4.19 -17.46 2.89
N LYS A 181 4.42 -18.45 2.01
CA LYS A 181 4.11 -18.33 0.57
C LYS A 181 2.64 -18.03 0.30
N LYS A 182 1.74 -18.65 1.07
CA LYS A 182 0.31 -18.39 0.95
C LYS A 182 -0.05 -16.95 1.32
N SER A 183 0.52 -16.43 2.41
CA SER A 183 0.26 -15.05 2.85
C SER A 183 0.72 -14.02 1.81
N VAL A 184 1.91 -14.23 1.22
CA VAL A 184 2.42 -13.39 0.12
C VAL A 184 1.52 -13.48 -1.11
N ALA A 185 1.08 -14.69 -1.49
CA ALA A 185 0.19 -14.88 -2.63
C ALA A 185 -1.19 -14.25 -2.43
N ASP A 186 -1.76 -14.34 -1.23
CA ASP A 186 -3.06 -13.74 -0.89
C ASP A 186 -2.97 -12.19 -0.94
N LEU A 187 -1.87 -11.60 -0.44
CA LEU A 187 -1.64 -10.16 -0.53
C LEU A 187 -1.44 -9.72 -1.99
N ALA A 188 -0.60 -10.42 -2.76
CA ALA A 188 -0.36 -10.12 -4.17
C ALA A 188 -1.66 -10.22 -4.98
N GLY A 189 -2.51 -11.21 -4.70
CA GLY A 189 -3.83 -11.35 -5.29
C GLY A 189 -4.74 -10.15 -5.02
N ALA A 190 -4.81 -9.68 -3.77
CA ALA A 190 -5.59 -8.51 -3.40
C ALA A 190 -5.10 -7.22 -4.08
N MET A 191 -3.78 -7.02 -4.15
CA MET A 191 -3.18 -5.85 -4.81
C MET A 191 -3.30 -5.87 -6.33
N SER A 192 -3.45 -7.04 -6.96
CA SER A 192 -3.54 -7.19 -8.43
C SER A 192 -4.90 -6.79 -9.01
N LEU A 193 -5.92 -6.58 -8.20
CA LEU A 193 -7.27 -6.22 -8.64
C LEU A 193 -7.40 -4.77 -9.13
N HIS A 194 -6.42 -3.90 -8.87
CA HIS A 194 -6.43 -2.50 -9.33
C HIS A 194 -5.77 -2.40 -10.70
N VAL A 195 -6.54 -1.96 -11.70
CA VAL A 195 -6.08 -1.82 -13.10
C VAL A 195 -5.39 -0.48 -13.28
N ASP A 196 -4.07 -0.49 -13.57
CA ASP A 196 -3.36 0.70 -14.02
C ASP A 196 -3.61 0.89 -15.51
N GLN A 197 -4.00 2.11 -15.90
CA GLN A 197 -4.27 2.50 -17.28
C GLN A 197 -3.19 3.47 -17.76
N VAL A 198 -2.87 3.42 -19.05
CA VAL A 198 -1.92 4.30 -19.72
C VAL A 198 -2.54 4.94 -20.94
N TRP A 199 -2.09 6.15 -21.29
CA TRP A 199 -2.51 6.80 -22.53
C TRP A 199 -1.69 6.26 -23.69
N LEU A 200 -2.33 5.45 -24.56
CA LEU A 200 -1.74 4.91 -25.77
C LEU A 200 -1.96 5.89 -26.92
N GLN A 201 -0.90 6.27 -27.64
CA GLN A 201 -0.99 7.08 -28.85
C GLN A 201 -1.18 6.17 -30.08
N ALA A 202 -2.36 6.17 -30.66
CA ALA A 202 -2.68 5.41 -31.87
C ALA A 202 -3.30 6.32 -32.93
N GLY A 203 -2.66 6.43 -34.11
CA GLY A 203 -3.21 7.16 -35.26
C GLY A 203 -3.47 8.66 -35.03
N GLY A 204 -2.74 9.31 -34.08
CA GLY A 204 -2.91 10.73 -33.74
C GLY A 204 -3.98 11.00 -32.66
N THR A 205 -4.61 9.97 -32.13
CA THR A 205 -5.53 10.05 -30.98
C THR A 205 -4.93 9.33 -29.78
N GLU A 206 -5.27 9.79 -28.58
CA GLU A 206 -4.87 9.16 -27.32
C GLU A 206 -6.02 8.31 -26.78
N VAL A 207 -5.74 7.06 -26.47
CA VAL A 207 -6.72 6.09 -25.96
C VAL A 207 -6.26 5.58 -24.62
N LEU A 208 -7.09 5.71 -23.59
CA LEU A 208 -6.81 5.15 -22.27
C LEU A 208 -6.90 3.63 -22.33
N THR A 209 -5.79 2.95 -22.09
CA THR A 209 -5.64 1.51 -22.32
C THR A 209 -5.05 0.86 -21.06
N PRO A 210 -5.54 -0.32 -20.63
CA PRO A 210 -4.91 -1.07 -19.54
C PRO A 210 -3.45 -1.38 -19.89
N ILE A 211 -2.55 -1.25 -18.90
CA ILE A 211 -1.10 -1.45 -19.10
C ILE A 211 -0.76 -2.84 -19.61
N ASP A 212 -1.57 -3.85 -19.24
CA ASP A 212 -1.36 -5.25 -19.65
C ASP A 212 -1.69 -5.48 -21.15
N ALA A 213 -2.40 -4.54 -21.78
CA ALA A 213 -2.68 -4.57 -23.21
C ALA A 213 -1.59 -3.91 -24.07
N VAL A 214 -0.63 -3.21 -23.45
CA VAL A 214 0.46 -2.50 -24.13
C VAL A 214 1.53 -3.49 -24.61
N ARG A 215 1.97 -3.34 -25.84
CA ARG A 215 2.98 -4.20 -26.48
C ARG A 215 4.28 -3.46 -26.77
N ALA A 216 5.37 -4.20 -26.96
CA ALA A 216 6.61 -3.61 -27.44
C ALA A 216 6.38 -2.96 -28.81
N GLY A 217 6.85 -1.72 -28.97
CA GLY A 217 6.62 -0.86 -30.14
C GLY A 217 5.44 0.11 -29.99
N ASP A 218 4.58 -0.05 -28.97
CA ASP A 218 3.50 0.90 -28.71
C ASP A 218 4.08 2.22 -28.15
N ARG A 219 3.35 3.32 -28.41
CA ARG A 219 3.71 4.66 -27.97
C ARG A 219 2.79 5.10 -26.86
N ILE A 220 3.34 5.34 -25.68
CA ILE A 220 2.59 5.80 -24.51
C ILE A 220 2.92 7.25 -24.19
N VAL A 221 1.91 8.03 -23.86
CA VAL A 221 2.04 9.45 -23.48
C VAL A 221 2.18 9.56 -21.98
N ILE A 222 3.27 10.18 -21.52
CA ILE A 222 3.58 10.39 -20.12
C ILE A 222 3.59 11.89 -19.84
N ARG A 223 2.78 12.35 -18.91
CA ARG A 223 2.63 13.75 -18.54
C ARG A 223 3.31 14.07 -17.23
N THR A 224 3.50 15.36 -16.96
CA THR A 224 3.97 15.85 -15.66
C THR A 224 3.20 15.18 -14.51
N GLY A 225 3.92 14.77 -13.46
CA GLY A 225 3.35 14.08 -12.31
C GLY A 225 3.09 12.59 -12.49
N SER A 226 3.38 12.01 -13.66
CA SER A 226 3.12 10.60 -13.95
C SER A 226 4.38 9.74 -13.82
N VAL A 227 4.22 8.52 -13.30
CA VAL A 227 5.28 7.48 -13.34
C VAL A 227 5.37 6.92 -14.75
N ILE A 228 6.58 6.70 -15.23
CA ILE A 228 6.84 5.97 -16.47
C ILE A 228 6.54 4.49 -16.19
N PRO A 229 5.53 3.91 -16.84
CA PRO A 229 5.05 2.58 -16.44
C PRO A 229 5.87 1.43 -17.04
N LEU A 230 6.57 1.66 -18.15
CA LEU A 230 7.30 0.66 -18.92
C LEU A 230 8.63 1.22 -19.44
N ASP A 231 9.64 0.36 -19.52
CA ASP A 231 10.94 0.71 -20.10
C ASP A 231 10.82 1.02 -21.59
N GLY A 232 11.50 2.10 -22.02
CA GLY A 232 11.45 2.47 -23.43
C GLY A 232 12.33 3.68 -23.77
N ARG A 233 12.16 4.18 -24.99
CA ARG A 233 12.82 5.40 -25.46
C ARG A 233 11.84 6.52 -25.72
N VAL A 234 12.22 7.72 -25.34
CA VAL A 234 11.48 8.93 -25.71
C VAL A 234 11.47 9.05 -27.23
N SER A 235 10.29 9.04 -27.82
CA SER A 235 10.09 9.20 -29.27
C SER A 235 9.73 10.62 -29.64
N ASP A 236 9.11 11.38 -28.73
CA ASP A 236 8.69 12.76 -28.95
C ASP A 236 8.55 13.50 -27.60
N GLY A 237 8.68 14.84 -27.60
CA GLY A 237 8.60 15.68 -26.41
C GLY A 237 9.88 15.73 -25.58
N GLU A 238 9.88 16.59 -24.55
CA GLU A 238 10.95 16.72 -23.56
C GLU A 238 10.35 16.67 -22.15
N ALA A 239 11.05 16.01 -21.23
CA ALA A 239 10.63 15.89 -19.85
C ALA A 239 11.83 15.87 -18.89
N MET A 240 11.65 16.46 -17.70
CA MET A 240 12.54 16.30 -16.57
C MET A 240 12.08 15.07 -15.78
N VAL A 241 12.95 14.07 -15.69
CA VAL A 241 12.61 12.77 -15.09
C VAL A 241 13.43 12.56 -13.82
N ASN A 242 12.74 12.39 -12.71
CA ASN A 242 13.35 12.00 -11.45
C ASN A 242 13.67 10.49 -11.47
N GLN A 243 14.92 10.16 -11.25
CA GLN A 243 15.45 8.80 -11.24
C GLN A 243 15.98 8.40 -9.85
N SER A 244 15.65 9.14 -8.80
CA SER A 244 16.15 8.93 -7.44
C SER A 244 15.85 7.52 -6.90
N SER A 245 14.72 6.94 -7.30
CA SER A 245 14.35 5.56 -6.98
C SER A 245 15.33 4.51 -7.50
N MET A 246 16.11 4.82 -8.55
CA MET A 246 17.07 3.91 -9.15
C MET A 246 18.53 4.29 -8.88
N THR A 247 18.84 5.59 -8.93
CA THR A 247 20.23 6.09 -8.83
C THR A 247 20.59 6.65 -7.46
N GLY A 248 19.58 6.96 -6.63
CA GLY A 248 19.75 7.67 -5.36
C GLY A 248 20.04 9.16 -5.50
N GLU A 249 20.10 9.69 -6.73
CA GLU A 249 20.35 11.11 -7.00
C GLU A 249 19.02 11.87 -7.09
N SER A 250 18.89 12.93 -6.30
CA SER A 250 17.63 13.69 -6.17
C SER A 250 17.40 14.69 -7.31
N MET A 251 18.39 14.95 -8.19
CA MET A 251 18.24 15.92 -9.27
C MET A 251 17.58 15.28 -10.50
N PRO A 252 16.49 15.87 -11.02
CA PRO A 252 15.85 15.39 -12.23
C PRO A 252 16.77 15.48 -13.46
N VAL A 253 16.68 14.49 -14.32
CA VAL A 253 17.49 14.40 -15.55
C VAL A 253 16.64 14.73 -16.77
N ALA A 254 17.10 15.67 -17.61
CA ALA A 254 16.42 16.01 -18.85
C ALA A 254 16.43 14.81 -19.83
N LYS A 255 15.26 14.41 -20.29
CA LYS A 255 15.06 13.35 -21.29
C LYS A 255 14.49 13.95 -22.56
N ARG A 256 15.15 13.65 -23.69
CA ARG A 256 14.84 14.15 -25.02
C ARG A 256 14.61 12.99 -25.98
N PRO A 257 14.07 13.21 -27.18
CA PRO A 257 13.91 12.15 -28.18
C PRO A 257 15.21 11.35 -28.36
N GLY A 258 15.10 10.02 -28.28
CA GLY A 258 16.22 9.07 -28.27
C GLY A 258 16.75 8.70 -26.88
N SER A 259 16.44 9.46 -25.83
CA SER A 259 16.84 9.14 -24.46
C SER A 259 16.12 7.89 -23.95
N TYR A 260 16.83 7.03 -23.22
CA TYR A 260 16.24 5.89 -22.53
C TYR A 260 15.57 6.32 -21.23
N VAL A 261 14.39 5.78 -20.96
CA VAL A 261 13.64 5.99 -19.72
C VAL A 261 13.30 4.66 -19.09
N TYR A 262 13.29 4.64 -17.77
CA TYR A 262 13.11 3.43 -16.97
C TYR A 262 11.74 3.42 -16.31
N ALA A 263 11.11 2.25 -16.27
CA ALA A 263 9.88 2.04 -15.52
C ALA A 263 10.10 2.33 -14.03
N GLY A 264 9.13 3.01 -13.40
CA GLY A 264 9.21 3.43 -11.99
C GLY A 264 9.88 4.79 -11.77
N THR A 265 10.37 5.47 -12.80
CA THR A 265 10.84 6.85 -12.71
C THR A 265 9.70 7.84 -12.97
N VAL A 266 9.81 9.07 -12.49
CA VAL A 266 8.71 10.04 -12.47
C VAL A 266 9.02 11.24 -13.33
N VAL A 267 8.07 11.69 -14.14
CA VAL A 267 8.16 12.95 -14.89
C VAL A 267 7.79 14.11 -13.97
N GLU A 268 8.77 14.93 -13.58
CA GLU A 268 8.54 16.13 -12.73
C GLU A 268 8.03 17.33 -13.54
N GLU A 269 8.59 17.54 -14.73
CA GLU A 269 8.19 18.63 -15.63
C GLU A 269 8.16 18.15 -17.07
N GLY A 270 7.25 18.71 -17.87
CA GLY A 270 7.13 18.46 -19.29
C GLY A 270 6.24 17.25 -19.61
N GLN A 271 6.29 16.84 -20.87
CA GLN A 271 5.55 15.70 -21.41
C GLN A 271 6.41 14.98 -22.42
N CYS A 272 6.40 13.66 -22.39
CA CYS A 272 7.09 12.87 -23.39
C CYS A 272 6.26 11.71 -23.89
N VAL A 273 6.50 11.29 -25.11
CA VAL A 273 5.95 10.07 -25.70
C VAL A 273 7.04 9.00 -25.68
N VAL A 274 6.79 7.90 -25.01
CA VAL A 274 7.73 6.80 -24.87
C VAL A 274 7.33 5.65 -25.79
N CYS A 275 8.24 5.23 -26.65
CA CYS A 275 8.11 3.99 -27.39
C CYS A 275 8.57 2.82 -26.50
N VAL A 276 7.66 1.90 -26.19
CA VAL A 276 7.89 0.77 -25.30
C VAL A 276 8.85 -0.23 -25.97
N GLU A 277 10.00 -0.50 -25.36
CA GLU A 277 10.98 -1.48 -25.89
C GLU A 277 10.72 -2.89 -25.35
N LYS A 278 10.32 -2.98 -24.10
CA LYS A 278 9.93 -4.27 -23.49
C LYS A 278 8.52 -4.14 -22.95
N ALA A 279 7.59 -4.80 -23.60
CA ALA A 279 6.35 -5.19 -22.93
C ALA A 279 6.74 -6.06 -21.74
N SER A 280 6.19 -5.74 -20.59
CA SER A 280 6.52 -6.30 -19.28
C SER A 280 7.00 -7.75 -19.32
N GLY A 281 8.29 -8.00 -19.11
CA GLY A 281 8.88 -9.34 -18.96
C GLY A 281 8.78 -9.88 -17.53
N GLY A 282 7.71 -9.58 -16.84
CA GLY A 282 7.27 -10.06 -15.54
C GLY A 282 5.93 -9.44 -15.33
N GLY A 283 4.87 -10.24 -15.26
CA GLY A 283 3.50 -9.78 -15.08
C GLY A 283 3.38 -8.86 -13.87
N ARG A 284 2.32 -8.06 -13.83
CA ARG A 284 1.97 -7.20 -12.70
C ARG A 284 2.11 -7.91 -11.35
N TYR A 285 1.72 -9.18 -11.30
CA TYR A 285 1.87 -10.05 -10.13
C TYR A 285 3.33 -10.17 -9.67
N ASP A 286 4.29 -10.38 -10.57
CA ASP A 286 5.71 -10.51 -10.22
C ASP A 286 6.31 -9.19 -9.72
N ARG A 287 5.83 -8.05 -10.22
CA ARG A 287 6.19 -6.73 -9.67
C ARG A 287 5.64 -6.55 -8.27
N ILE A 288 4.39 -6.93 -8.04
CA ILE A 288 3.75 -6.88 -6.73
C ILE A 288 4.46 -7.82 -5.76
N VAL A 289 4.79 -9.04 -6.16
CA VAL A 289 5.56 -9.99 -5.32
C VAL A 289 6.92 -9.40 -4.97
N ARG A 290 7.65 -8.82 -5.92
CA ARG A 290 8.92 -8.13 -5.63
C ARG A 290 8.75 -6.96 -4.67
N MET A 291 7.71 -6.15 -4.84
CA MET A 291 7.39 -5.04 -3.93
C MET A 291 7.06 -5.54 -2.52
N ILE A 292 6.36 -6.68 -2.39
CA ILE A 292 6.10 -7.33 -1.10
C ILE A 292 7.41 -7.84 -0.48
N GLU A 293 8.28 -8.48 -1.25
CA GLU A 293 9.60 -8.96 -0.79
C GLU A 293 10.51 -7.79 -0.37
N GLU A 294 10.45 -6.66 -1.05
CA GLU A 294 11.14 -5.43 -0.65
C GLU A 294 10.53 -4.82 0.61
N SER A 295 9.20 -4.83 0.72
CA SER A 295 8.46 -4.41 1.91
C SER A 295 8.83 -5.25 3.14
N GLU A 296 9.08 -6.56 2.98
CA GLU A 296 9.56 -7.42 4.06
C GLU A 296 10.93 -7.00 4.63
N LYS A 297 11.74 -6.27 3.85
CA LYS A 297 13.00 -5.69 4.34
C LYS A 297 12.74 -4.51 5.29
N LEU A 298 11.59 -3.84 5.17
CA LEU A 298 11.14 -2.74 6.02
C LEU A 298 10.37 -3.28 7.24
N LYS A 299 11.03 -4.17 8.00
CA LYS A 299 10.44 -4.82 9.18
C LYS A 299 10.00 -3.81 10.22
N SER A 300 8.89 -4.09 10.87
CA SER A 300 8.46 -3.32 12.04
C SER A 300 9.41 -3.50 13.20
N THR A 301 9.46 -2.51 14.09
CA THR A 301 10.25 -2.62 15.35
C THR A 301 9.76 -3.79 16.20
N ALA A 302 8.45 -4.09 16.13
CA ALA A 302 7.84 -5.24 16.81
C ALA A 302 8.34 -6.58 16.23
N GLU A 303 8.47 -6.71 14.90
CA GLU A 303 9.05 -7.89 14.26
C GLU A 303 10.51 -8.09 14.61
N ASP A 304 11.30 -7.01 14.57
CA ASP A 304 12.71 -7.04 14.95
C ASP A 304 12.92 -7.36 16.42
N ARG A 305 12.09 -6.79 17.31
CA ARG A 305 12.12 -7.11 18.75
C ARG A 305 11.76 -8.57 18.99
N ALA A 306 10.73 -9.09 18.34
CA ALA A 306 10.31 -10.49 18.47
C ALA A 306 11.39 -11.45 17.95
N SER A 307 12.01 -11.14 16.80
CA SER A 307 13.11 -11.94 16.27
C SER A 307 14.32 -11.95 17.19
N ARG A 308 14.74 -10.78 17.68
CA ARG A 308 15.86 -10.68 18.66
C ARG A 308 15.55 -11.37 19.98
N LEU A 309 14.30 -11.28 20.46
CA LEU A 309 13.88 -11.95 21.68
C LEU A 309 13.89 -13.47 21.50
N ALA A 310 13.39 -13.94 20.38
CA ALA A 310 13.40 -15.35 20.02
C ALA A 310 14.83 -15.92 20.05
N ASP A 311 15.79 -15.24 19.43
CA ASP A 311 17.19 -15.67 19.45
C ASP A 311 17.83 -15.58 20.87
N ARG A 312 17.44 -14.56 21.66
CA ARG A 312 17.89 -14.44 23.06
C ARG A 312 17.33 -15.52 23.98
N LEU A 313 16.21 -16.16 23.65
CA LEU A 313 15.65 -17.25 24.44
C LEU A 313 16.41 -18.57 24.25
N VAL A 314 17.14 -18.77 23.16
CA VAL A 314 17.92 -19.98 22.88
C VAL A 314 18.90 -20.34 23.99
N PRO A 315 19.78 -19.42 24.50
CA PRO A 315 20.65 -19.72 25.62
C PRO A 315 19.89 -20.15 26.89
N TYR A 316 18.74 -19.54 27.17
CA TYR A 316 17.92 -19.91 28.33
C TYR A 316 17.29 -21.30 28.18
N THR A 317 16.87 -21.67 26.97
CA THR A 317 16.38 -23.02 26.66
C THR A 317 17.49 -24.05 26.83
N LEU A 318 18.71 -23.76 26.36
CA LEU A 318 19.87 -24.64 26.56
C LEU A 318 20.24 -24.75 28.05
N GLY A 319 20.24 -23.63 28.77
CA GLY A 319 20.49 -23.60 30.22
C GLY A 319 19.43 -24.37 31.01
N GLY A 320 18.15 -24.18 30.66
CA GLY A 320 17.01 -24.92 31.23
C GLY A 320 17.10 -26.42 30.94
N THR A 321 17.54 -26.78 29.73
CA THR A 321 17.79 -28.16 29.33
C THR A 321 18.88 -28.80 30.18
N ALA A 322 20.04 -28.12 30.33
CA ALA A 322 21.12 -28.58 31.18
C ALA A 322 20.69 -28.72 32.65
N LEU A 323 19.97 -27.72 33.18
CA LEU A 323 19.45 -27.75 34.55
C LEU A 323 18.45 -28.92 34.74
N THR A 324 17.53 -29.12 33.79
CA THR A 324 16.58 -30.24 33.85
C THR A 324 17.31 -31.58 33.87
N TYR A 325 18.39 -31.74 33.10
CA TYR A 325 19.22 -32.98 33.14
C TYR A 325 19.93 -33.14 34.49
N LEU A 326 20.52 -32.09 35.01
CA LEU A 326 21.22 -32.13 36.31
C LEU A 326 20.26 -32.51 37.46
N LEU A 327 19.05 -31.97 37.48
CA LEU A 327 18.07 -32.20 38.51
C LEU A 327 17.35 -33.56 38.39
N THR A 328 17.00 -33.97 37.17
CA THR A 328 16.17 -35.14 36.96
C THR A 328 16.92 -36.37 36.55
N ARG A 329 18.17 -36.23 36.01
CA ARG A 329 18.98 -37.27 35.38
C ARG A 329 18.20 -38.09 34.32
N ASN A 330 17.15 -37.50 33.76
CA ASN A 330 16.23 -38.12 32.82
C ASN A 330 16.28 -37.38 31.46
N VAL A 331 16.88 -38.06 30.48
CA VAL A 331 17.06 -37.46 29.15
C VAL A 331 15.76 -37.26 28.40
N THR A 332 14.72 -38.07 28.65
CA THR A 332 13.41 -37.88 28.03
C THR A 332 12.78 -36.55 28.50
N LYS A 333 12.86 -36.25 29.79
CA LYS A 333 12.41 -34.94 30.33
C LYS A 333 13.26 -33.79 29.78
N THR A 334 14.54 -34.00 29.62
CA THR A 334 15.50 -33.04 29.03
C THR A 334 15.19 -32.75 27.58
N LEU A 335 14.90 -33.79 26.79
CA LEU A 335 14.49 -33.64 25.38
C LEU A 335 13.16 -32.90 25.24
N SER A 336 12.23 -33.02 26.19
CA SER A 336 10.95 -32.29 26.15
C SER A 336 11.16 -30.76 26.23
N VAL A 337 12.22 -30.28 26.88
CA VAL A 337 12.57 -28.86 26.90
C VAL A 337 13.10 -28.41 25.54
N LEU A 338 13.95 -29.22 24.89
CA LEU A 338 14.52 -28.92 23.58
C LEU A 338 13.49 -28.96 22.44
N MET A 339 12.39 -29.70 22.61
CA MET A 339 11.36 -29.87 21.57
C MET A 339 10.37 -28.70 21.49
N VAL A 340 10.42 -27.77 22.40
CA VAL A 340 9.51 -26.61 22.44
C VAL A 340 10.33 -25.35 22.25
N ASP A 341 10.23 -24.76 21.08
CA ASP A 341 10.90 -23.53 20.72
C ASP A 341 9.94 -22.33 20.72
N PHE A 342 10.40 -21.19 21.20
CA PHE A 342 9.63 -19.94 21.15
C PHE A 342 9.81 -19.20 19.83
N SER A 343 10.88 -19.48 19.12
CA SER A 343 11.37 -18.71 17.99
C SER A 343 10.53 -18.92 16.74
N CYS A 344 10.23 -20.18 16.40
CA CYS A 344 9.51 -20.54 15.17
C CYS A 344 8.13 -19.85 15.10
N ALA A 345 7.35 -19.96 16.18
CA ALA A 345 6.01 -19.37 16.21
C ALA A 345 6.04 -17.83 16.13
N LEU A 346 7.01 -17.17 16.78
CA LEU A 346 7.13 -15.72 16.75
C LEU A 346 7.61 -15.20 15.39
N LYS A 347 8.64 -15.83 14.82
CA LYS A 347 9.22 -15.45 13.53
C LYS A 347 8.26 -15.67 12.36
N LEU A 348 7.28 -16.55 12.50
CA LEU A 348 6.27 -16.85 11.48
C LEU A 348 4.99 -16.03 11.66
N ALA A 349 4.41 -16.03 12.86
CA ALA A 349 3.08 -15.47 13.09
C ALA A 349 3.02 -13.94 12.95
N ILE A 350 4.12 -13.21 13.24
CA ILE A 350 4.14 -11.76 13.19
C ILE A 350 4.19 -11.25 11.74
N PRO A 351 5.13 -11.68 10.87
CA PRO A 351 5.12 -11.29 9.47
C PRO A 351 3.79 -11.63 8.75
N ILE A 352 3.22 -12.80 9.05
CA ILE A 352 1.92 -13.20 8.50
C ILE A 352 0.80 -12.24 8.94
N ALA A 353 0.80 -11.82 10.20
CA ALA A 353 -0.19 -10.86 10.68
C ALA A 353 -0.03 -9.50 9.97
N VAL A 354 1.21 -9.05 9.73
CA VAL A 354 1.49 -7.82 8.97
C VAL A 354 1.01 -7.95 7.53
N LEU A 355 1.37 -9.03 6.82
CA LEU A 355 0.93 -9.26 5.44
C LEU A 355 -0.61 -9.35 5.34
N SER A 356 -1.26 -9.98 6.32
CA SER A 356 -2.73 -10.04 6.38
C SER A 356 -3.35 -8.65 6.59
N ALA A 357 -2.75 -7.83 7.45
CA ALA A 357 -3.18 -6.46 7.67
C ALA A 357 -3.01 -5.59 6.41
N MET A 358 -1.88 -5.73 5.71
CA MET A 358 -1.64 -5.03 4.44
C MET A 358 -2.65 -5.46 3.36
N ARG A 359 -3.02 -6.75 3.32
CA ARG A 359 -4.08 -7.25 2.45
C ARG A 359 -5.43 -6.59 2.76
N GLU A 360 -5.80 -6.48 4.04
CA GLU A 360 -7.06 -5.85 4.46
C GLU A 360 -7.04 -4.34 4.13
N CYS A 361 -5.93 -3.65 4.35
CA CYS A 361 -5.74 -2.27 3.90
C CYS A 361 -5.95 -2.12 2.38
N SER A 362 -5.41 -3.05 1.59
CA SER A 362 -5.60 -3.05 0.13
C SER A 362 -7.07 -3.18 -0.28
N GLY A 363 -7.88 -3.92 0.49
CA GLY A 363 -9.34 -4.00 0.31
C GLY A 363 -10.05 -2.65 0.50
N HIS A 364 -9.48 -1.75 1.29
CA HIS A 364 -9.93 -0.37 1.51
C HIS A 364 -9.22 0.66 0.63
N HIS A 365 -8.63 0.26 -0.49
CA HIS A 365 -7.85 1.12 -1.38
C HIS A 365 -6.64 1.80 -0.70
N ILE A 366 -6.12 1.20 0.38
CA ILE A 366 -4.96 1.69 1.12
C ILE A 366 -3.77 0.79 0.79
N SER A 367 -2.73 1.37 0.20
CA SER A 367 -1.47 0.69 -0.08
C SER A 367 -0.42 1.07 0.97
N VAL A 368 0.21 0.08 1.60
CA VAL A 368 1.23 0.27 2.65
C VAL A 368 2.54 -0.35 2.19
N LYS A 369 3.64 0.39 2.25
CA LYS A 369 4.97 -0.07 1.81
C LYS A 369 5.69 -0.99 2.81
N GLY A 370 5.19 -1.13 4.04
CA GLY A 370 5.81 -2.03 5.02
C GLY A 370 5.20 -1.97 6.41
N GLY A 371 5.43 -3.04 7.18
CA GLY A 371 4.88 -3.20 8.55
C GLY A 371 5.30 -2.11 9.52
N ARG A 372 6.50 -1.52 9.33
CA ARG A 372 7.00 -0.43 10.19
C ARG A 372 6.09 0.81 10.13
N PHE A 373 5.48 1.07 8.97
CA PHE A 373 4.60 2.22 8.79
C PHE A 373 3.24 1.99 9.45
N MET A 374 2.75 0.75 9.44
CA MET A 374 1.56 0.41 10.23
C MET A 374 1.83 0.53 11.73
N GLU A 375 3.02 0.14 12.19
CA GLU A 375 3.42 0.34 13.60
C GLU A 375 3.48 1.83 13.93
N ALA A 376 4.09 2.67 13.09
CA ALA A 376 4.14 4.12 13.26
C ALA A 376 2.73 4.72 13.33
N VAL A 377 1.85 4.35 12.39
CA VAL A 377 0.44 4.78 12.40
C VAL A 377 -0.28 4.32 13.67
N ALA A 378 -0.03 3.11 14.16
CA ALA A 378 -0.64 2.62 15.41
C ALA A 378 -0.16 3.35 16.67
N GLN A 379 1.06 3.87 16.68
CA GLN A 379 1.71 4.54 17.83
C GLN A 379 1.63 6.06 17.76
N ALA A 380 1.26 6.63 16.60
CA ALA A 380 1.24 8.06 16.39
C ALA A 380 0.40 8.80 17.43
N ASP A 381 0.95 9.88 17.97
CA ASP A 381 0.29 10.81 18.85
C ASP A 381 0.02 12.17 18.19
N THR A 382 0.74 12.46 17.11
CA THR A 382 0.66 13.72 16.36
C THR A 382 0.40 13.43 14.87
N ILE A 383 -0.54 14.14 14.29
CA ILE A 383 -0.82 14.11 12.84
C ILE A 383 -0.75 15.52 12.27
N VAL A 384 -0.07 15.66 11.15
CA VAL A 384 0.09 16.92 10.42
C VAL A 384 -0.62 16.79 9.09
N PHE A 385 -1.55 17.67 8.82
CA PHE A 385 -2.26 17.75 7.53
C PHE A 385 -1.73 18.90 6.70
N ASP A 386 -1.47 18.68 5.43
CA ASP A 386 -1.53 19.76 4.46
C ASP A 386 -3.00 20.18 4.25
N LYS A 387 -3.21 21.43 3.88
CA LYS A 387 -4.57 21.91 3.58
C LYS A 387 -5.01 21.49 2.18
N THR A 388 -4.25 21.93 1.16
CA THR A 388 -4.65 21.87 -0.25
C THR A 388 -4.55 20.47 -0.81
N GLY A 389 -5.64 19.95 -1.41
CA GLY A 389 -5.67 18.58 -1.95
C GLY A 389 -5.79 17.49 -0.88
N THR A 390 -5.69 17.83 0.40
CA THR A 390 -5.79 16.90 1.53
C THR A 390 -7.07 17.15 2.33
N LEU A 391 -7.18 18.26 3.02
CA LEU A 391 -8.42 18.67 3.70
C LEU A 391 -9.42 19.30 2.74
N THR A 392 -8.97 19.77 1.58
CA THR A 392 -9.78 20.30 0.48
C THR A 392 -9.73 19.38 -0.74
N TYR A 393 -10.64 19.64 -1.69
CA TYR A 393 -10.67 18.88 -2.95
C TYR A 393 -9.62 19.32 -3.98
N ALA A 394 -8.83 20.38 -3.73
CA ALA A 394 -7.96 21.05 -4.70
C ALA A 394 -8.69 21.45 -6.00
N THR A 395 -9.95 21.76 -5.89
CA THR A 395 -10.80 22.24 -7.00
C THR A 395 -11.33 23.64 -6.66
N PRO A 396 -10.45 24.65 -6.69
CA PRO A 396 -10.87 26.01 -6.36
C PRO A 396 -12.00 26.46 -7.28
N ARG A 397 -12.91 27.25 -6.75
CA ARG A 397 -14.06 27.81 -7.47
C ARG A 397 -14.20 29.26 -7.13
N VAL A 398 -14.71 30.06 -8.10
CA VAL A 398 -15.07 31.43 -7.84
C VAL A 398 -16.31 31.45 -6.94
N ALA A 399 -16.17 31.98 -5.74
CA ALA A 399 -17.27 32.13 -4.78
C ALA A 399 -18.06 33.43 -5.03
N GLU A 400 -17.36 34.54 -5.26
CA GLU A 400 -17.93 35.84 -5.43
C GLU A 400 -17.03 36.71 -6.31
N ILE A 401 -17.62 37.62 -7.05
CA ILE A 401 -16.93 38.67 -7.79
C ILE A 401 -17.39 40.00 -7.25
N VAL A 402 -16.48 40.73 -6.62
CA VAL A 402 -16.78 42.03 -6.01
C VAL A 402 -16.24 43.14 -6.92
N PRO A 403 -17.10 43.80 -7.73
CA PRO A 403 -16.67 44.87 -8.64
C PRO A 403 -16.43 46.17 -7.87
N PHE A 404 -15.54 47.02 -8.38
CA PHE A 404 -15.23 48.33 -7.88
C PHE A 404 -15.41 49.37 -8.99
N GLY A 405 -15.62 50.66 -8.63
CA GLY A 405 -15.78 51.73 -9.59
C GLY A 405 -17.03 51.61 -10.46
N GLY A 406 -18.09 50.93 -9.95
CA GLY A 406 -19.38 50.79 -10.65
C GLY A 406 -19.33 49.86 -11.88
N ARG A 407 -18.31 48.99 -11.99
CA ARG A 407 -18.09 48.07 -13.11
C ARG A 407 -19.04 46.85 -13.03
N ASP A 408 -19.27 46.21 -14.18
CA ASP A 408 -20.12 45.02 -14.25
C ASP A 408 -19.32 43.75 -13.83
N PRO A 409 -19.83 42.94 -12.89
CA PRO A 409 -19.16 41.74 -12.44
C PRO A 409 -18.90 40.70 -13.56
N GLN A 410 -19.81 40.59 -14.53
CA GLN A 410 -19.67 39.63 -15.63
C GLN A 410 -18.55 40.04 -16.61
N GLU A 411 -18.48 41.38 -16.86
CA GLU A 411 -17.41 41.94 -17.67
C GLU A 411 -16.04 41.75 -17.00
N MET A 412 -15.96 41.97 -15.68
CA MET A 412 -14.74 41.77 -14.90
C MET A 412 -14.30 40.30 -14.90
N LEU A 413 -15.23 39.35 -14.78
CA LEU A 413 -14.92 37.90 -14.88
C LEU A 413 -14.45 37.54 -16.27
N ARG A 414 -15.11 38.06 -17.31
CA ARG A 414 -14.72 37.83 -18.71
C ARG A 414 -13.28 38.30 -18.97
N LEU A 415 -12.96 39.50 -18.51
CA LEU A 415 -11.64 40.09 -18.66
C LEU A 415 -10.57 39.29 -17.88
N ALA A 416 -10.86 38.90 -16.64
CA ALA A 416 -9.97 38.10 -15.84
C ALA A 416 -9.72 36.73 -16.46
N ALA A 417 -10.76 36.07 -16.98
CA ALA A 417 -10.63 34.78 -17.65
C ALA A 417 -9.76 34.88 -18.92
N CYS A 418 -9.94 35.96 -19.70
CA CYS A 418 -9.13 36.22 -20.90
C CYS A 418 -7.64 36.34 -20.58
N LEU A 419 -7.26 36.95 -19.47
CA LEU A 419 -5.85 37.08 -19.06
C LEU A 419 -5.28 35.78 -18.47
N GLU A 420 -6.07 35.10 -17.64
CA GLU A 420 -5.66 33.91 -16.91
C GLU A 420 -5.56 32.64 -17.81
N GLU A 421 -6.26 32.59 -18.96
CA GLU A 421 -6.23 31.47 -19.90
C GLU A 421 -4.83 31.15 -20.42
N HIS A 422 -3.97 32.15 -20.50
CA HIS A 422 -2.61 31.98 -21.04
C HIS A 422 -1.61 31.35 -20.07
N TYR A 423 -1.92 31.36 -18.77
CA TYR A 423 -1.03 30.83 -17.72
C TYR A 423 -1.80 29.94 -16.75
N PRO A 424 -2.11 28.71 -17.17
CA PRO A 424 -2.96 27.82 -16.40
C PRO A 424 -2.33 27.42 -15.07
N HIS A 425 -2.95 27.85 -13.99
CA HIS A 425 -2.72 27.39 -12.62
C HIS A 425 -4.07 27.18 -11.92
N SER A 426 -4.09 26.61 -10.72
CA SER A 426 -5.34 26.19 -10.08
C SER A 426 -6.39 27.33 -9.93
N MET A 427 -5.98 28.54 -9.55
CA MET A 427 -6.87 29.69 -9.45
C MET A 427 -7.28 30.23 -10.81
N ALA A 428 -6.35 30.29 -11.78
CA ALA A 428 -6.63 30.67 -13.16
C ALA A 428 -7.71 29.77 -13.77
N ASN A 429 -7.53 28.46 -13.62
CA ASN A 429 -8.51 27.49 -14.12
C ASN A 429 -9.89 27.69 -13.50
N ALA A 430 -9.98 28.06 -12.21
CA ALA A 430 -11.24 28.37 -11.55
C ALA A 430 -11.95 29.57 -12.18
N VAL A 431 -11.20 30.61 -12.51
CA VAL A 431 -11.72 31.84 -13.14
C VAL A 431 -12.19 31.54 -14.56
N VAL A 432 -11.40 30.83 -15.35
CA VAL A 432 -11.73 30.46 -16.73
C VAL A 432 -12.96 29.54 -16.78
N GLU A 433 -13.03 28.53 -15.91
CA GLU A 433 -14.17 27.60 -15.86
C GLU A 433 -15.46 28.27 -15.39
N GLU A 434 -15.37 29.22 -14.45
CA GLU A 434 -16.53 29.99 -14.04
C GLU A 434 -17.04 30.89 -15.17
N ALA A 435 -16.17 31.57 -15.93
CA ALA A 435 -16.52 32.32 -17.10
C ALA A 435 -17.22 31.46 -18.16
N ARG A 436 -16.67 30.27 -18.41
CA ARG A 436 -17.22 29.26 -19.33
C ARG A 436 -18.60 28.79 -18.90
N THR A 437 -18.78 28.48 -17.61
CA THR A 437 -20.06 28.02 -17.04
C THR A 437 -21.15 29.10 -17.17
N ARG A 438 -20.78 30.39 -17.05
CA ARG A 438 -21.69 31.54 -17.28
C ARG A 438 -21.88 31.84 -18.75
N GLY A 439 -21.28 31.11 -19.68
CA GLY A 439 -21.42 31.31 -21.13
C GLY A 439 -20.76 32.62 -21.61
N LEU A 440 -19.77 33.12 -20.87
CA LEU A 440 -19.01 34.31 -21.25
C LEU A 440 -17.94 33.92 -22.25
N SER A 441 -18.21 34.03 -23.54
CA SER A 441 -17.19 33.89 -24.56
C SER A 441 -16.34 35.14 -24.67
N HIS A 442 -15.06 35.04 -24.89
CA HIS A 442 -14.19 36.17 -25.18
C HIS A 442 -13.51 35.96 -26.54
N GLU A 443 -13.36 37.02 -27.29
CA GLU A 443 -12.39 37.13 -28.36
C GLU A 443 -11.12 37.71 -27.74
N GLU A 444 -9.94 37.36 -28.26
CA GLU A 444 -8.65 37.89 -27.76
C GLU A 444 -8.56 39.40 -28.04
N TYR A 445 -8.81 40.24 -27.02
CA TYR A 445 -8.75 41.70 -27.10
C TYR A 445 -7.49 42.32 -26.54
N HIS A 446 -6.49 41.50 -26.16
CA HIS A 446 -5.26 41.97 -25.51
C HIS A 446 -4.05 41.93 -26.45
N SER A 447 -3.12 42.81 -26.20
CA SER A 447 -1.76 42.76 -26.76
C SER A 447 -0.91 41.73 -25.96
N GLN A 448 0.39 41.67 -26.20
CA GLN A 448 1.29 40.74 -25.49
C GLN A 448 1.07 40.71 -23.99
N VAL A 449 0.71 39.50 -23.47
CA VAL A 449 0.56 39.22 -22.05
C VAL A 449 1.95 39.02 -21.45
N GLN A 450 2.30 39.77 -20.40
CA GLN A 450 3.56 39.59 -19.66
C GLN A 450 3.23 38.90 -18.32
N TYR A 451 3.81 37.70 -18.15
CA TYR A 451 3.73 36.98 -16.88
C TYR A 451 4.87 37.39 -15.96
N VAL A 452 4.53 37.85 -14.75
CA VAL A 452 5.50 38.13 -13.68
C VAL A 452 5.50 36.94 -12.74
N VAL A 453 6.59 36.15 -12.80
CA VAL A 453 6.70 34.88 -12.05
C VAL A 453 6.35 35.07 -10.58
N ALA A 454 5.44 34.24 -10.08
CA ALA A 454 4.93 34.23 -8.70
C ALA A 454 4.15 35.47 -8.23
N HIS A 455 3.85 36.46 -9.11
CA HIS A 455 3.19 37.70 -8.71
C HIS A 455 1.86 37.94 -9.43
N GLY A 456 1.81 37.81 -10.75
CA GLY A 456 0.60 38.05 -11.52
C GLY A 456 0.82 38.24 -13.01
N ILE A 457 -0.19 38.76 -13.68
CA ILE A 457 -0.21 39.00 -15.12
C ILE A 457 -0.44 40.48 -15.39
N SER A 458 0.34 41.03 -16.34
CA SER A 458 0.19 42.40 -16.87
C SER A 458 -0.08 42.34 -18.37
N SER A 459 -1.05 43.10 -18.86
CA SER A 459 -1.36 43.24 -20.29
C SER A 459 -1.92 44.61 -20.62
N MET A 460 -2.01 44.89 -21.93
CA MET A 460 -2.71 46.08 -22.43
C MET A 460 -4.01 45.65 -23.11
N VAL A 461 -5.14 46.18 -22.64
CA VAL A 461 -6.47 45.90 -23.19
C VAL A 461 -7.07 47.24 -23.59
N GLU A 462 -7.48 47.39 -24.84
CA GLU A 462 -8.05 48.66 -25.39
C GLU A 462 -7.20 49.90 -25.12
N GLY A 463 -5.88 49.74 -24.96
CA GLY A 463 -4.97 50.84 -24.69
C GLY A 463 -4.77 51.17 -23.21
N GLU A 464 -5.46 50.50 -22.31
CA GLU A 464 -5.30 50.60 -20.85
C GLU A 464 -4.47 49.47 -20.28
N LYS A 465 -3.62 49.74 -19.28
CA LYS A 465 -2.90 48.71 -18.54
C LYS A 465 -3.81 47.94 -17.63
N VAL A 466 -3.86 46.63 -17.80
CA VAL A 466 -4.65 45.73 -16.98
C VAL A 466 -3.72 44.78 -16.23
N LEU A 467 -3.95 44.63 -14.94
CA LEU A 467 -3.20 43.79 -14.03
C LEU A 467 -4.12 42.80 -13.33
N ILE A 468 -3.70 41.55 -13.22
CA ILE A 468 -4.38 40.57 -12.39
C ILE A 468 -3.36 39.81 -11.57
N GLY A 469 -3.58 39.66 -10.25
CA GLY A 469 -2.62 38.96 -9.41
C GLY A 469 -2.86 39.11 -7.90
N SER A 470 -1.79 38.87 -7.13
CA SER A 470 -1.79 38.98 -5.67
C SER A 470 -1.92 40.44 -5.17
N ALA A 471 -2.25 40.61 -3.89
CA ALA A 471 -2.31 41.94 -3.27
C ALA A 471 -0.94 42.65 -3.34
N HIS A 472 0.15 41.88 -3.07
CA HIS A 472 1.51 42.42 -3.14
C HIS A 472 1.82 42.95 -4.54
N PHE A 473 1.58 42.17 -5.57
CA PHE A 473 1.83 42.58 -6.95
C PHE A 473 1.03 43.81 -7.35
N VAL A 474 -0.27 43.81 -7.04
CA VAL A 474 -1.19 44.86 -7.50
C VAL A 474 -0.99 46.18 -6.72
N PHE A 475 -0.85 46.12 -5.39
CA PHE A 475 -0.82 47.33 -4.56
C PHE A 475 0.59 47.82 -4.23
N GLU A 476 1.56 46.90 -4.00
CA GLU A 476 2.92 47.26 -3.58
C GLU A 476 3.84 47.42 -4.78
N ASP A 477 3.86 46.48 -5.72
CA ASP A 477 4.76 46.57 -6.89
C ASP A 477 4.26 47.55 -7.94
N GLU A 478 2.96 47.48 -8.26
CA GLU A 478 2.36 48.27 -9.34
C GLU A 478 1.60 49.53 -8.86
N GLY A 479 1.41 49.69 -7.55
CA GLY A 479 0.92 50.90 -6.91
C GLY A 479 -0.54 51.27 -7.22
N CYS A 480 -1.37 50.24 -7.53
CA CYS A 480 -2.81 50.44 -7.79
C CYS A 480 -3.55 50.90 -6.54
N ARG A 481 -4.69 51.53 -6.74
CA ARG A 481 -5.46 52.15 -5.64
C ARG A 481 -6.88 51.62 -5.61
N VAL A 482 -7.46 51.59 -4.42
CA VAL A 482 -8.91 51.37 -4.24
C VAL A 482 -9.64 52.66 -4.65
N PRO A 483 -10.72 52.61 -5.45
CA PRO A 483 -11.51 53.81 -5.82
C PRO A 483 -12.02 54.57 -4.61
N GLU A 484 -12.03 55.90 -4.70
CA GLU A 484 -12.46 56.78 -3.61
C GLU A 484 -13.88 56.43 -3.14
N GLY A 485 -14.04 56.26 -1.81
CA GLY A 485 -15.34 55.94 -1.18
C GLY A 485 -15.67 54.46 -1.13
N GLU A 486 -14.86 53.57 -1.65
CA GLU A 486 -15.08 52.10 -1.63
C GLU A 486 -14.20 51.35 -0.63
N ASP A 487 -13.49 52.05 0.27
CA ASP A 487 -12.63 51.41 1.29
C ASP A 487 -13.41 50.49 2.25
N GLU A 488 -14.64 50.84 2.59
CA GLU A 488 -15.47 49.98 3.45
C GLU A 488 -15.82 48.66 2.75
N LYS A 489 -16.12 48.70 1.47
CA LYS A 489 -16.39 47.54 0.64
C LYS A 489 -15.16 46.65 0.51
N PHE A 490 -13.97 47.22 0.34
CA PHE A 490 -12.71 46.51 0.30
C PHE A 490 -12.41 45.82 1.64
N ARG A 491 -12.63 46.50 2.77
CA ARG A 491 -12.46 45.91 4.12
C ARG A 491 -13.48 44.85 4.47
N ALA A 492 -14.65 44.87 3.83
CA ALA A 492 -15.71 43.88 4.02
C ALA A 492 -15.49 42.57 3.26
N LEU A 493 -14.44 42.48 2.44
CA LEU A 493 -14.10 41.23 1.75
C LEU A 493 -13.89 40.09 2.77
N SER A 494 -14.49 38.93 2.49
CA SER A 494 -14.44 37.81 3.39
C SER A 494 -13.00 37.26 3.49
N PRO A 495 -12.40 37.18 4.68
CA PRO A 495 -11.08 36.63 4.87
C PRO A 495 -11.04 35.11 4.68
N ALA A 496 -12.16 34.42 4.49
CA ALA A 496 -12.27 33.01 4.24
C ALA A 496 -11.87 32.61 2.80
N TYR A 497 -11.80 33.60 1.90
CA TYR A 497 -11.51 33.41 0.49
C TYR A 497 -10.08 33.82 0.14
N SER A 498 -9.49 33.18 -0.85
CA SER A 498 -8.30 33.69 -1.54
C SER A 498 -8.73 34.76 -2.53
N HIS A 499 -8.04 35.88 -2.53
CA HIS A 499 -8.42 37.05 -3.35
C HIS A 499 -7.44 37.17 -4.54
N LEU A 500 -8.04 37.29 -5.73
CA LEU A 500 -7.34 37.65 -6.96
C LEU A 500 -7.79 39.06 -7.38
N TYR A 501 -6.86 39.99 -7.45
CA TYR A 501 -7.13 41.41 -7.66
C TYR A 501 -6.97 41.76 -9.13
N LEU A 502 -8.01 42.36 -9.72
CA LEU A 502 -8.02 42.85 -11.09
C LEU A 502 -8.01 44.39 -11.06
N CYS A 503 -6.99 45.00 -11.68
CA CYS A 503 -6.86 46.45 -11.79
C CYS A 503 -6.83 46.90 -13.23
N ILE A 504 -7.42 48.07 -13.49
CA ILE A 504 -7.45 48.69 -14.81
C ILE A 504 -7.02 50.14 -14.67
N ALA A 505 -6.04 50.55 -15.47
CA ALA A 505 -5.52 51.93 -15.49
C ALA A 505 -5.03 52.48 -14.12
N GLY A 506 -4.59 51.59 -13.21
CA GLY A 506 -4.08 51.91 -11.87
C GLY A 506 -5.15 51.91 -10.76
N ASP A 507 -6.41 51.66 -11.07
CA ASP A 507 -7.49 51.57 -10.10
C ASP A 507 -8.01 50.13 -9.97
N LEU A 508 -8.33 49.68 -8.76
CA LEU A 508 -8.95 48.39 -8.51
C LEU A 508 -10.29 48.28 -9.21
N ALA A 509 -10.44 47.35 -10.11
CA ALA A 509 -11.64 47.13 -10.92
C ALA A 509 -12.55 46.04 -10.36
N ALA A 510 -11.97 44.97 -9.84
CA ALA A 510 -12.66 43.87 -9.17
C ALA A 510 -11.77 43.07 -8.26
N VAL A 511 -12.40 42.40 -7.29
CA VAL A 511 -11.74 41.30 -6.53
C VAL A 511 -12.50 40.00 -6.80
N ILE A 512 -11.81 39.01 -7.32
CA ILE A 512 -12.37 37.67 -7.53
C ILE A 512 -12.04 36.85 -6.30
N CYS A 513 -13.08 36.49 -5.55
CA CYS A 513 -12.96 35.67 -4.35
C CYS A 513 -13.00 34.19 -4.73
N ILE A 514 -11.93 33.48 -4.43
CA ILE A 514 -11.77 32.08 -4.79
C ILE A 514 -11.78 31.23 -3.51
N HIS A 515 -12.56 30.18 -3.54
CA HIS A 515 -12.73 29.25 -2.44
C HIS A 515 -12.33 27.84 -2.90
N ASP A 516 -11.49 27.18 -2.12
CA ASP A 516 -11.19 25.75 -2.29
C ASP A 516 -12.05 24.96 -1.28
N PRO A 517 -13.08 24.23 -1.72
CA PRO A 517 -14.05 23.62 -0.84
C PRO A 517 -13.42 22.55 0.04
N LEU A 518 -13.71 22.59 1.33
CA LEU A 518 -13.34 21.56 2.28
C LEU A 518 -14.04 20.24 1.93
N ARG A 519 -13.37 19.14 2.19
CA ARG A 519 -13.98 17.80 2.13
C ARG A 519 -15.07 17.72 3.19
N ARG A 520 -16.22 17.15 2.82
CA ARG A 520 -17.40 17.08 3.70
C ARG A 520 -17.12 16.32 4.99
N GLU A 521 -16.29 15.28 4.89
CA GLU A 521 -15.90 14.39 5.98
C GLU A 521 -14.71 14.90 6.81
N ALA A 522 -14.06 16.01 6.43
CA ALA A 522 -12.81 16.47 7.07
C ALA A 522 -12.96 16.65 8.59
N ARG A 523 -14.04 17.31 9.03
CA ARG A 523 -14.32 17.51 10.46
C ARG A 523 -14.57 16.21 11.21
N ASP A 524 -15.35 15.31 10.62
CA ASP A 524 -15.69 14.04 11.23
C ASP A 524 -14.47 13.12 11.29
N ALA A 525 -13.60 13.16 10.27
CA ALA A 525 -12.35 12.42 10.24
C ALA A 525 -11.39 12.91 11.34
N VAL A 526 -11.23 14.22 11.54
CA VAL A 526 -10.40 14.77 12.62
C VAL A 526 -10.95 14.36 14.00
N ALA A 527 -12.26 14.47 14.22
CA ALA A 527 -12.88 14.01 15.45
C ALA A 527 -12.68 12.51 15.70
N ALA A 528 -12.80 11.69 14.66
CA ALA A 528 -12.59 10.25 14.74
C ALA A 528 -11.11 9.89 15.00
N LEU A 529 -10.14 10.63 14.47
CA LEU A 529 -8.73 10.47 14.76
C LEU A 529 -8.40 10.74 16.21
N HIS A 530 -8.98 11.81 16.80
CA HIS A 530 -8.89 12.07 18.26
C HIS A 530 -9.50 10.93 19.07
N ALA A 531 -10.66 10.41 18.66
CA ALA A 531 -11.28 9.25 19.30
C ALA A 531 -10.42 7.97 19.20
N CYS A 532 -9.58 7.86 18.16
CA CYS A 532 -8.59 6.78 18.00
C CYS A 532 -7.26 7.05 18.72
N GLY A 533 -7.17 8.10 19.57
CA GLY A 533 -6.03 8.38 20.42
C GLY A 533 -4.92 9.23 19.79
N ILE A 534 -5.22 10.01 18.75
CA ILE A 534 -4.34 11.10 18.28
C ILE A 534 -4.49 12.27 19.26
N GLY A 535 -3.40 12.66 19.88
CA GLY A 535 -3.38 13.73 20.91
C GLY A 535 -3.29 15.13 20.32
N LYS A 536 -2.72 15.28 19.11
CA LYS A 536 -2.47 16.57 18.47
C LYS A 536 -2.69 16.48 16.95
N VAL A 537 -3.63 17.28 16.45
CA VAL A 537 -3.89 17.44 15.02
C VAL A 537 -3.47 18.83 14.57
N VAL A 538 -2.57 18.92 13.61
CA VAL A 538 -1.97 20.15 13.10
C VAL A 538 -2.34 20.33 11.64
N MET A 539 -2.69 21.55 11.25
CA MET A 539 -2.81 21.93 9.84
C MET A 539 -1.68 22.87 9.45
N MET A 540 -1.04 22.62 8.32
CA MET A 540 -0.01 23.47 7.72
C MET A 540 -0.42 23.89 6.32
N THR A 541 -0.22 25.16 5.98
CA THR A 541 -0.62 25.71 4.67
C THR A 541 0.24 26.91 4.28
N GLY A 542 0.43 27.08 2.97
CA GLY A 542 1.02 28.30 2.41
C GLY A 542 0.08 29.50 2.37
N ASP A 543 -1.22 29.32 2.71
CA ASP A 543 -2.18 30.40 2.72
C ASP A 543 -1.90 31.43 3.81
N ASN A 544 -2.51 32.61 3.65
CA ASN A 544 -2.47 33.65 4.66
C ASN A 544 -3.11 33.19 5.98
N ARG A 545 -2.69 33.83 7.07
CA ARG A 545 -3.09 33.48 8.44
C ARG A 545 -4.62 33.54 8.66
N GLN A 546 -5.33 34.47 8.03
CA GLN A 546 -6.76 34.63 8.24
C GLN A 546 -7.55 33.47 7.62
N THR A 547 -7.27 33.13 6.38
CA THR A 547 -7.86 31.96 5.68
C THR A 547 -7.54 30.66 6.41
N ALA A 548 -6.28 30.47 6.81
CA ALA A 548 -5.85 29.28 7.53
C ALA A 548 -6.60 29.10 8.86
N GLN A 549 -6.78 30.19 9.63
CA GLN A 549 -7.52 30.14 10.90
C GLN A 549 -9.01 29.87 10.71
N ALA A 550 -9.63 30.37 9.62
CA ALA A 550 -11.03 30.10 9.31
C ALA A 550 -11.24 28.60 9.05
N VAL A 551 -10.41 28.00 8.19
CA VAL A 551 -10.42 26.55 7.88
C VAL A 551 -10.13 25.70 9.13
N ALA A 552 -9.13 26.07 9.92
CA ALA A 552 -8.76 25.36 11.14
C ALA A 552 -9.92 25.26 12.14
N ARG A 553 -10.70 26.33 12.31
CA ARG A 553 -11.90 26.34 13.18
C ARG A 553 -13.01 25.45 12.63
N GLU A 554 -13.19 25.43 11.32
CA GLU A 554 -14.24 24.65 10.66
C GLU A 554 -13.94 23.15 10.76
N VAL A 555 -12.68 22.77 10.51
CA VAL A 555 -12.22 21.36 10.58
C VAL A 555 -12.03 20.88 12.01
N GLY A 556 -11.68 21.78 12.95
CA GLY A 556 -11.49 21.44 14.36
C GLY A 556 -10.10 20.91 14.68
N VAL A 557 -9.05 21.40 14.00
CA VAL A 557 -7.65 21.05 14.32
C VAL A 557 -7.14 21.81 15.54
N ASP A 558 -6.17 21.25 16.26
CA ASP A 558 -5.61 21.82 17.52
C ASP A 558 -4.65 22.98 17.28
N ALA A 559 -3.90 22.93 16.17
CA ALA A 559 -2.95 23.99 15.82
C ALA A 559 -2.92 24.24 14.32
N VAL A 560 -2.61 25.47 13.94
CA VAL A 560 -2.50 25.89 12.53
C VAL A 560 -1.25 26.72 12.33
N TYR A 561 -0.50 26.38 11.26
CA TYR A 561 0.66 27.13 10.78
C TYR A 561 0.36 27.60 9.36
N ALA A 562 0.32 28.92 9.20
CA ALA A 562 0.05 29.60 7.94
C ALA A 562 1.35 30.15 7.32
N GLU A 563 1.32 30.45 6.02
CA GLU A 563 2.45 31.04 5.29
C GLU A 563 3.73 30.17 5.36
N VAL A 564 3.55 28.84 5.34
CA VAL A 564 4.61 27.84 5.56
C VAL A 564 5.14 27.35 4.22
N LEU A 565 6.45 27.37 4.05
CA LEU A 565 7.12 26.76 2.90
C LEU A 565 7.24 25.23 3.08
N PRO A 566 7.44 24.46 2.00
CA PRO A 566 7.62 23.01 2.08
C PRO A 566 8.75 22.58 3.03
N GLU A 567 9.84 23.34 3.07
CA GLU A 567 11.01 23.10 3.93
C GLU A 567 10.68 23.29 5.42
N ASP A 568 9.83 24.27 5.73
CA ASP A 568 9.40 24.54 7.11
C ASP A 568 8.51 23.42 7.65
N LYS A 569 7.70 22.78 6.79
CA LYS A 569 6.89 21.60 7.14
C LYS A 569 7.79 20.45 7.62
N ALA A 570 8.85 20.16 6.87
CA ALA A 570 9.82 19.13 7.24
C ALA A 570 10.58 19.49 8.53
N ALA A 571 10.94 20.76 8.71
CA ALA A 571 11.59 21.25 9.92
C ALA A 571 10.69 21.10 11.17
N PHE A 572 9.41 21.40 11.05
CA PHE A 572 8.41 21.20 12.10
C PHE A 572 8.33 19.72 12.51
N ILE A 573 8.19 18.81 11.52
CA ILE A 573 8.13 17.36 11.77
C ILE A 573 9.38 16.89 12.52
N ARG A 574 10.58 17.33 12.10
CA ARG A 574 11.85 17.03 12.82
C ARG A 574 11.82 17.50 14.27
N SER A 575 11.29 18.68 14.54
CA SER A 575 11.20 19.22 15.90
C SER A 575 10.25 18.40 16.79
N GLU A 576 9.10 17.99 16.28
CA GLU A 576 8.14 17.15 17.01
C GLU A 576 8.75 15.76 17.29
N LYS A 577 9.43 15.15 16.31
CA LYS A 577 10.15 13.88 16.49
C LYS A 577 11.28 14.00 17.53
N ALA A 578 12.04 15.10 17.50
CA ALA A 578 13.07 15.37 18.50
C ALA A 578 12.50 15.56 19.92
N ALA A 579 11.26 16.01 20.02
CA ALA A 579 10.51 16.09 21.29
C ALA A 579 9.99 14.72 21.76
N GLY A 580 10.11 13.67 20.94
CA GLY A 580 9.72 12.30 21.28
C GLY A 580 8.33 11.91 20.79
N HIS A 581 7.69 12.72 19.94
CA HIS A 581 6.42 12.42 19.33
C HIS A 581 6.57 11.49 18.13
N THR A 582 5.58 10.65 17.89
CA THR A 582 5.45 9.86 16.67
C THR A 582 4.51 10.58 15.71
N VAL A 583 5.05 11.04 14.59
CA VAL A 583 4.38 11.97 13.70
C VAL A 583 3.97 11.31 12.37
N ILE A 584 2.71 11.45 12.02
CA ILE A 584 2.21 11.16 10.67
C ILE A 584 2.09 12.48 9.91
N MET A 585 2.57 12.52 8.67
CA MET A 585 2.29 13.59 7.71
C MET A 585 1.28 13.10 6.67
N VAL A 586 0.25 13.90 6.43
CA VAL A 586 -0.78 13.63 5.42
C VAL A 586 -0.78 14.76 4.40
N GLY A 587 -0.57 14.44 3.13
CA GLY A 587 -0.46 15.41 2.05
C GLY A 587 -0.91 14.85 0.70
N ASP A 588 -0.83 15.69 -0.35
CA ASP A 588 -1.12 15.30 -1.73
C ASP A 588 0.09 14.66 -2.44
N GLY A 589 1.27 14.76 -1.86
CA GLY A 589 2.52 14.16 -2.30
C GLY A 589 3.31 14.95 -3.34
N VAL A 590 2.78 16.01 -3.90
CA VAL A 590 3.49 16.81 -4.91
C VAL A 590 4.40 17.84 -4.25
N ASN A 591 3.82 18.68 -3.38
CA ASN A 591 4.54 19.77 -2.71
C ASN A 591 5.10 19.36 -1.34
N ASP A 592 4.60 18.27 -0.78
CA ASP A 592 4.88 17.85 0.60
C ASP A 592 5.93 16.74 0.69
N SER A 593 6.59 16.40 -0.41
CA SER A 593 7.57 15.32 -0.49
C SER A 593 8.63 15.33 0.63
N PRO A 594 9.26 16.49 0.96
CA PRO A 594 10.22 16.54 2.06
C PRO A 594 9.60 16.24 3.42
N ALA A 595 8.37 16.72 3.66
CA ALA A 595 7.64 16.52 4.90
C ALA A 595 7.15 15.07 5.06
N LEU A 596 6.64 14.47 3.97
CA LEU A 596 6.23 13.06 3.93
C LEU A 596 7.39 12.12 4.24
N SER A 597 8.57 12.38 3.65
CA SER A 597 9.77 11.58 3.88
C SER A 597 10.35 11.73 5.29
N GLU A 598 10.18 12.89 5.94
CA GLU A 598 10.70 13.16 7.28
C GLU A 598 9.84 12.54 8.39
N ALA A 599 8.55 12.32 8.15
CA ALA A 599 7.60 11.76 9.09
C ALA A 599 7.95 10.30 9.48
N ASP A 600 7.38 9.78 10.57
CA ASP A 600 7.47 8.36 10.93
C ASP A 600 6.62 7.50 9.96
N ALA A 601 5.54 8.08 9.44
CA ALA A 601 4.80 7.58 8.30
C ALA A 601 4.26 8.75 7.46
N GLY A 602 4.66 8.81 6.19
CA GLY A 602 4.09 9.72 5.20
C GLY A 602 2.89 9.10 4.52
N VAL A 603 1.74 9.77 4.57
CA VAL A 603 0.47 9.31 3.97
C VAL A 603 0.09 10.24 2.84
N ALA A 604 -0.04 9.71 1.64
CA ALA A 604 -0.56 10.46 0.50
C ALA A 604 -2.03 10.09 0.25
N ILE A 605 -2.87 11.14 0.13
CA ILE A 605 -4.26 11.00 -0.28
C ILE A 605 -4.35 11.50 -1.71
N SER A 606 -4.49 10.59 -2.66
CA SER A 606 -4.54 10.97 -4.08
C SER A 606 -5.16 9.89 -4.94
N THR A 607 -6.13 10.30 -5.74
CA THR A 607 -6.71 9.48 -6.80
C THR A 607 -5.90 9.51 -8.10
N GLY A 608 -4.93 10.42 -8.26
CA GLY A 608 -4.29 10.67 -9.54
C GLY A 608 -2.77 10.85 -9.58
N ALA A 609 -2.13 11.38 -8.54
CA ALA A 609 -0.71 11.72 -8.62
C ALA A 609 0.20 10.49 -8.39
N ALA A 610 0.84 10.04 -9.44
CA ALA A 610 1.76 8.90 -9.37
C ALA A 610 3.00 9.21 -8.52
N ILE A 611 3.43 10.47 -8.44
CA ILE A 611 4.52 10.95 -7.58
C ILE A 611 4.22 10.69 -6.11
N ALA A 612 2.99 10.95 -5.68
CA ALA A 612 2.56 10.73 -4.31
C ALA A 612 2.74 9.26 -3.88
N ARG A 613 2.43 8.32 -4.79
CA ARG A 613 2.56 6.87 -4.53
C ARG A 613 4.03 6.44 -4.39
N GLU A 614 4.94 7.10 -5.10
CA GLU A 614 6.37 6.76 -5.05
C GLU A 614 7.02 7.25 -3.75
N ILE A 615 6.67 8.43 -3.29
CA ILE A 615 7.31 9.09 -2.15
C ILE A 615 6.69 8.67 -0.82
N ALA A 616 5.35 8.62 -0.74
CA ALA A 616 4.67 8.30 0.50
C ALA A 616 4.84 6.83 0.91
N ASP A 617 4.88 6.58 2.20
CA ASP A 617 4.96 5.25 2.81
C ASP A 617 3.62 4.52 2.76
N ILE A 618 2.54 5.29 2.80
CA ILE A 618 1.15 4.82 2.72
C ILE A 618 0.42 5.68 1.69
N THR A 619 -0.31 5.05 0.81
CA THR A 619 -1.14 5.75 -0.18
C THR A 619 -2.59 5.34 -0.03
N ILE A 620 -3.47 6.32 0.06
CA ILE A 620 -4.93 6.14 0.10
C ILE A 620 -5.47 6.56 -1.26
N ALA A 621 -5.86 5.59 -2.07
CA ALA A 621 -6.40 5.80 -3.42
C ALA A 621 -7.94 6.01 -3.35
N SER A 622 -8.39 6.83 -2.41
CA SER A 622 -9.78 7.21 -2.19
C SER A 622 -9.86 8.72 -1.98
N GLU A 623 -10.96 9.31 -2.38
CA GLU A 623 -11.24 10.72 -2.08
C GLU A 623 -11.77 10.93 -0.65
N ASP A 624 -12.05 9.84 0.08
CA ASP A 624 -12.65 9.89 1.42
C ASP A 624 -11.57 9.83 2.50
N LEU A 625 -11.47 10.89 3.31
CA LEU A 625 -10.58 10.97 4.47
C LEU A 625 -10.91 9.95 5.57
N SER A 626 -12.09 9.35 5.57
CA SER A 626 -12.46 8.31 6.54
C SER A 626 -11.58 7.07 6.43
N GLU A 627 -10.98 6.83 5.26
CA GLU A 627 -10.04 5.73 5.07
C GLU A 627 -8.73 5.90 5.87
N LEU A 628 -8.34 7.13 6.21
CA LEU A 628 -7.25 7.38 7.14
C LEU A 628 -7.58 6.89 8.56
N VAL A 629 -8.84 7.06 8.98
CA VAL A 629 -9.34 6.53 10.26
C VAL A 629 -9.37 5.00 10.23
N THR A 630 -9.81 4.43 9.12
CA THR A 630 -9.78 2.97 8.87
C THR A 630 -8.35 2.44 8.96
N GLN A 631 -7.39 3.12 8.32
CA GLN A 631 -5.96 2.78 8.40
C GLN A 631 -5.44 2.80 9.85
N ARG A 632 -5.80 3.81 10.63
CA ARG A 632 -5.43 3.90 12.05
C ARG A 632 -6.00 2.73 12.86
N ARG A 633 -7.27 2.39 12.68
CA ARG A 633 -7.93 1.27 13.37
C ARG A 633 -7.31 -0.07 13.01
N LEU A 634 -7.05 -0.32 11.74
CA LEU A 634 -6.39 -1.54 11.26
C LEU A 634 -4.98 -1.67 11.85
N SER A 635 -4.23 -0.58 11.88
CA SER A 635 -2.89 -0.55 12.47
C SER A 635 -2.91 -0.85 13.98
N GLN A 636 -3.85 -0.29 14.72
CA GLN A 636 -4.04 -0.58 16.15
C GLN A 636 -4.48 -2.05 16.38
N ALA A 637 -5.39 -2.56 15.56
CA ALA A 637 -5.85 -3.95 15.63
C ALA A 637 -4.71 -4.93 15.32
N LEU A 638 -3.83 -4.62 14.36
CA LEU A 638 -2.62 -5.39 14.08
C LEU A 638 -1.71 -5.46 15.31
N MET A 639 -1.40 -4.32 15.94
CA MET A 639 -0.54 -4.30 17.12
C MET A 639 -1.15 -5.07 18.30
N ALA A 640 -2.47 -4.95 18.50
CA ALA A 640 -3.19 -5.73 19.50
C ALA A 640 -3.14 -7.25 19.21
N ARG A 641 -3.24 -7.66 17.93
CA ARG A 641 -3.08 -9.06 17.48
C ARG A 641 -1.67 -9.56 17.74
N ILE A 642 -0.64 -8.79 17.38
CA ILE A 642 0.76 -9.14 17.63
C ILE A 642 1.01 -9.38 19.13
N HIS A 643 0.57 -8.48 20.00
CA HIS A 643 0.72 -8.61 21.44
C HIS A 643 -0.06 -9.82 22.01
N ARG A 644 -1.25 -10.09 21.52
CA ARG A 644 -2.04 -11.26 21.92
C ARG A 644 -1.38 -12.57 21.50
N ASN A 645 -0.91 -12.65 20.27
CA ASN A 645 -0.18 -13.81 19.75
C ASN A 645 1.09 -14.06 20.58
N TYR A 646 1.86 -13.01 20.87
CA TYR A 646 3.05 -13.10 21.70
C TYR A 646 2.74 -13.72 23.08
N ARG A 647 1.73 -13.18 23.80
CA ARG A 647 1.35 -13.71 25.12
C ARG A 647 0.92 -15.16 25.06
N PHE A 648 0.17 -15.52 24.03
CA PHE A 648 -0.28 -16.91 23.85
C PHE A 648 0.90 -17.84 23.58
N ILE A 649 1.79 -17.50 22.64
CA ILE A 649 2.97 -18.30 22.30
C ILE A 649 3.84 -18.55 23.54
N VAL A 650 4.14 -17.51 24.27
CA VAL A 650 4.98 -17.61 25.47
C VAL A 650 4.29 -18.47 26.53
N GLY A 651 3.04 -18.23 26.85
CA GLY A 651 2.29 -18.96 27.87
C GLY A 651 2.10 -20.44 27.50
N PHE A 652 1.72 -20.73 26.26
CA PHE A 652 1.49 -22.08 25.80
C PHE A 652 2.79 -22.90 25.76
N ASN A 653 3.85 -22.36 25.18
CA ASN A 653 5.13 -23.06 25.11
C ASN A 653 5.77 -23.29 26.49
N LEU A 654 5.66 -22.31 27.40
CA LEU A 654 6.08 -22.49 28.79
C LEU A 654 5.30 -23.63 29.46
N SER A 655 3.99 -23.70 29.24
CA SER A 655 3.15 -24.79 29.78
C SER A 655 3.57 -26.15 29.24
N LEU A 656 3.88 -26.27 27.93
CA LEU A 656 4.40 -27.51 27.34
C LEU A 656 5.74 -27.92 27.96
N ILE A 657 6.66 -26.99 28.18
CA ILE A 657 7.93 -27.26 28.84
C ILE A 657 7.71 -27.78 30.26
N LEU A 658 6.88 -27.12 31.07
CA LEU A 658 6.59 -27.52 32.44
C LEU A 658 5.98 -28.91 32.51
N LEU A 659 4.98 -29.22 31.64
CA LEU A 659 4.37 -30.55 31.56
C LEU A 659 5.36 -31.63 31.09
N GLY A 660 6.28 -31.29 30.19
CA GLY A 660 7.33 -32.18 29.75
C GLY A 660 8.36 -32.49 30.88
N VAL A 661 8.79 -31.46 31.61
CA VAL A 661 9.71 -31.62 32.77
C VAL A 661 9.02 -32.42 33.89
N ALA A 662 7.71 -32.20 34.12
CA ALA A 662 6.94 -33.02 35.04
C ALA A 662 6.84 -34.50 34.61
N GLY A 663 7.09 -34.78 33.31
CA GLY A 663 6.99 -36.13 32.74
C GLY A 663 5.57 -36.53 32.32
N LEU A 664 4.66 -35.57 32.26
CA LEU A 664 3.27 -35.76 31.83
C LEU A 664 3.14 -35.82 30.31
N LEU A 665 4.03 -35.13 29.57
CA LEU A 665 4.05 -35.11 28.11
C LEU A 665 5.37 -35.69 27.57
N PRO A 666 5.31 -36.70 26.65
CA PRO A 666 6.48 -37.16 25.92
C PRO A 666 7.01 -36.06 24.97
N PRO A 667 8.32 -36.06 24.65
CA PRO A 667 8.94 -35.07 23.75
C PRO A 667 8.27 -34.96 22.39
N THR A 668 7.86 -36.07 21.79
CA THR A 668 7.17 -36.12 20.50
C THR A 668 5.78 -35.49 20.54
N THR A 669 5.05 -35.67 21.65
CA THR A 669 3.73 -35.04 21.86
C THR A 669 3.89 -33.54 22.09
N SER A 670 4.89 -33.11 22.86
CA SER A 670 5.20 -31.71 23.05
C SER A 670 5.54 -31.02 21.71
N ALA A 671 6.37 -31.65 20.88
CA ALA A 671 6.70 -31.14 19.55
C ALA A 671 5.48 -31.08 18.61
N LEU A 672 4.60 -32.09 18.65
CA LEU A 672 3.36 -32.08 17.87
C LEU A 672 2.43 -30.94 18.28
N LEU A 673 2.19 -30.78 19.57
CA LEU A 673 1.33 -29.70 20.11
C LEU A 673 1.91 -28.33 19.83
N HIS A 674 3.24 -28.19 19.93
CA HIS A 674 3.95 -26.98 19.56
C HIS A 674 3.73 -26.62 18.06
N ASN A 675 3.95 -27.54 17.15
CA ASN A 675 3.75 -27.33 15.70
C ASN A 675 2.28 -27.02 15.38
N MET A 676 1.33 -27.72 16.02
CA MET A 676 -0.10 -27.44 15.85
C MET A 676 -0.49 -26.04 16.36
N SER A 677 0.07 -25.62 17.49
CA SER A 677 -0.18 -24.28 18.01
C SER A 677 0.40 -23.20 17.09
N THR A 678 1.60 -23.40 16.57
CA THR A 678 2.24 -22.51 15.60
C THR A 678 1.40 -22.38 14.33
N LEU A 679 0.95 -23.50 13.78
CA LEU A 679 0.02 -23.50 12.62
C LEU A 679 -1.30 -22.78 12.95
N GLY A 680 -1.92 -23.09 14.10
CA GLY A 680 -3.18 -22.47 14.53
C GLY A 680 -3.07 -20.95 14.68
N ILE A 681 -1.97 -20.47 15.28
CA ILE A 681 -1.70 -19.02 15.42
C ILE A 681 -1.46 -18.38 14.05
N SER A 682 -0.69 -19.03 13.18
CA SER A 682 -0.42 -18.54 11.84
C SER A 682 -1.69 -18.45 10.99
N LEU A 683 -2.53 -19.48 10.99
CA LEU A 683 -3.84 -19.45 10.33
C LEU A 683 -4.76 -18.36 10.88
N LYS A 684 -4.78 -18.19 12.21
CA LYS A 684 -5.52 -17.10 12.85
C LYS A 684 -4.96 -15.72 12.47
N SER A 685 -3.66 -15.62 12.27
CA SER A 685 -3.01 -14.38 11.83
C SER A 685 -3.34 -14.01 10.38
N MET A 686 -3.79 -14.96 9.56
CA MET A 686 -4.26 -14.74 8.19
C MET A 686 -5.72 -14.25 8.11
N THR A 687 -6.48 -14.33 9.20
CA THR A 687 -7.87 -13.84 9.21
C THR A 687 -7.91 -12.32 9.30
N ASP A 688 -9.01 -11.71 8.87
CA ASP A 688 -9.20 -10.28 8.92
C ASP A 688 -9.12 -9.74 10.35
N LEU A 689 -8.65 -8.51 10.48
CA LEU A 689 -8.40 -7.85 11.78
C LEU A 689 -9.70 -7.34 12.40
N GLN A 690 -10.58 -6.80 11.55
CA GLN A 690 -11.90 -6.38 11.92
C GLN A 690 -12.91 -7.39 11.32
N PRO A 691 -13.77 -8.02 12.11
CA PRO A 691 -14.92 -8.71 11.54
C PRO A 691 -15.80 -7.65 10.87
N ASP A 692 -16.29 -7.96 9.68
CA ASP A 692 -17.24 -7.11 8.96
C ASP A 692 -18.26 -6.55 9.92
N GLN A 693 -18.31 -5.22 10.08
CA GLN A 693 -19.45 -4.60 10.71
C GLN A 693 -20.62 -4.83 9.76
N PRO A 694 -21.73 -5.44 10.20
CA PRO A 694 -22.89 -5.57 9.33
C PRO A 694 -23.32 -4.17 8.92
N GLN A 695 -23.36 -3.95 7.59
CA GLN A 695 -23.87 -2.72 6.95
C GLN A 695 -25.31 -2.46 7.35
#